data_1371c7b3243fcb686c9bdd4d2c6bcaba
#
_entry.id   1371c7b3243fcb686c9bdd4d2c6bcaba
#
_cell.length_a   1.000
_cell.length_b   1.000
_cell.length_c   1.000
_cell.angle_alpha   90.00
_cell.angle_beta   90.00
_cell.angle_gamma   90.00
#
_symmetry.space_group_name_H-M   'P 1'
#
loop_
_entity.id
_entity.type
_entity.pdbx_description
1 polymer ?
#
loop_
_entity_poly.entity_id
_entity_poly.type
_entity_poly.pdbx_seq_one_letter_code
_entity_poly.pdbx_strand_id
1 'polypeptide(L)'
;VKILDVQPTACLRRASGDVLEQQIQLTLAGDEARGPVTVHTQAAGRTVDTAIANVAAGESTVIAYLPEIEQSAQIVVEVRAGSDLLASEVRDWTPPRHWTVHVTQTSHHDAGYTDLMSNILPEHARNLQGYLEMAHATADWEEDAQARIVIEQFWTMDHFLRTARESEADEMKRLIRSGHVEITAMFANMATELCGHETLVRTLYPAARLARKLGTTICTAEHNDIPGVVWALSDLLVDAGVKLFAPALPFFYGWGGDGYPEFWDGDALFGNGRLPGAFWWETPTGRRLLLWSNNHGTNGQRDRTFPGLAQRLAHIEQSGYQPAVMRWPVTGSQRDNSPYINFAETIREWNETWAFPHLICSTNTRFYADLIQQVPEDLPVFRGDVPGQDYPTGASSTAAATAANRVNHYAVPRAETRAVLAAGCTRYTYPAERIDAAYTQTIWHDEHTWGHHFPCGPANRAGEMEKAVYAYRGAAFAHDVENKAMAAIADAVEIEQGKVHLVVFNPSPHERTDLVSLPMREIENCGSDVKFLRGGEDPRAGLNYPFGLGDRWHLSPEPDLVAGKFNLVDVATDEETAYCIVPLGTPLAPTPYAAQRIGIGDGSRRFGLFESPAGLGKNLEFVTTVPALGYRTFRMEPAGVPVPASPSGTDLSADGTTIENAHYRIRVADTGVVESIFDKDLDRELVSGDSSYAFGRFIVRDEKGNDYGESIHVQPTANIEGIRAWVHWRGSAPGHPVLEHTITLTAGLRRVDYAVSVVKDPLPHIEAAIAFPFAMPQGRFTIDEPLHVTDPGADRLPGAFSNRLISQDFVKLSDGEISVLWSSLDAPTISIGKFWPNRVSTAHTTCPTPGLDLPPQTPDQLGGGELYSSVCNNNFGTNFSVSQDGALFFRYVLTSEAGDATPGSVAAFGQEANVPFSGIFTGHERDRALPPTAKMLAIDNPDVRFLALKHADDGRGLILRLWNPTDDAQAVSATLVGRAIEHAVRCSVTEADRDEAVATDGDTLSLEIAARDFVTLRLVTAD
;
A
#
# COMPACT_ATOMS: atom_id res chain seq x y z
N VAL A 1 37.24 -6.39 51.07
CA VAL A 1 36.66 -6.50 49.72
C VAL A 1 35.88 -7.78 49.67
N LYS A 2 34.68 -7.75 49.04
CA LYS A 2 33.86 -8.93 48.75
C LYS A 2 33.59 -8.94 47.25
N ILE A 3 33.51 -10.12 46.66
CA ILE A 3 32.99 -10.33 45.32
C ILE A 3 31.48 -10.44 45.49
N LEU A 4 30.71 -9.52 44.86
CA LEU A 4 29.25 -9.55 44.83
C LEU A 4 28.73 -10.33 43.64
N ASP A 5 29.40 -10.16 42.49
CA ASP A 5 29.01 -10.84 41.25
C ASP A 5 30.19 -10.99 40.28
N VAL A 6 30.14 -12.02 39.46
CA VAL A 6 31.05 -12.29 38.37
C VAL A 6 30.22 -12.61 37.12
N GLN A 7 30.27 -11.75 36.11
CA GLN A 7 29.50 -11.91 34.89
C GLN A 7 30.41 -12.12 33.67
N PRO A 8 30.06 -13.00 32.75
CA PRO A 8 30.75 -13.11 31.47
C PRO A 8 30.45 -11.90 30.58
N THR A 9 31.43 -11.54 29.74
CA THR A 9 31.16 -10.78 28.52
C THR A 9 31.43 -11.69 27.32
N ALA A 10 30.96 -11.30 26.14
CA ALA A 10 31.22 -12.02 24.90
C ALA A 10 32.63 -11.74 24.31
N CYS A 11 33.42 -10.88 24.96
CA CYS A 11 34.74 -10.49 24.46
C CYS A 11 35.84 -11.47 24.81
N LEU A 12 36.59 -11.95 23.80
CA LEU A 12 37.79 -12.75 23.93
C LEU A 12 38.95 -12.01 23.28
N ARG A 13 40.01 -11.79 24.00
CA ARG A 13 41.26 -11.24 23.46
C ARG A 13 42.29 -12.36 23.21
N ARG A 14 43.26 -12.07 22.32
CA ARG A 14 44.43 -12.92 22.14
C ARG A 14 45.45 -12.58 23.20
N ALA A 15 45.88 -13.59 23.97
CA ALA A 15 47.04 -13.52 24.83
C ALA A 15 48.31 -13.88 24.02
N SER A 16 49.40 -14.16 24.69
CA SER A 16 50.64 -14.62 24.02
C SER A 16 50.39 -15.94 23.24
N GLY A 17 50.58 -15.90 21.94
CA GLY A 17 50.29 -17.03 21.04
C GLY A 17 48.81 -17.10 20.66
N ASP A 18 48.32 -18.33 20.42
CA ASP A 18 46.91 -18.58 20.04
C ASP A 18 45.97 -18.78 21.23
N VAL A 19 46.42 -18.41 22.47
CA VAL A 19 45.62 -18.56 23.68
C VAL A 19 44.63 -17.40 23.78
N LEU A 20 43.33 -17.72 23.99
CA LEU A 20 42.28 -16.78 24.20
C LEU A 20 41.96 -16.55 25.69
N GLU A 21 41.65 -15.33 26.04
CA GLU A 21 41.20 -14.93 27.37
C GLU A 21 39.88 -14.21 27.29
N GLN A 22 38.87 -14.71 28.02
CA GLN A 22 37.57 -14.11 28.12
C GLN A 22 37.58 -12.91 29.05
N GLN A 23 37.04 -11.79 28.64
CA GLN A 23 36.76 -10.65 29.52
C GLN A 23 35.58 -11.02 30.44
N ILE A 24 35.79 -10.75 31.75
CA ILE A 24 34.76 -10.87 32.77
C ILE A 24 34.58 -9.57 33.52
N GLN A 25 33.37 -9.33 33.98
CA GLN A 25 33.00 -8.18 34.77
C GLN A 25 32.78 -8.60 36.23
N LEU A 26 33.54 -8.00 37.17
CA LEU A 26 33.40 -8.28 38.58
C LEU A 26 32.75 -7.07 39.29
N THR A 27 31.71 -7.33 40.03
CA THR A 27 31.17 -6.36 41.00
C THR A 27 31.78 -6.64 42.38
N LEU A 28 32.54 -5.67 42.86
CA LEU A 28 33.25 -5.73 44.13
C LEU A 28 32.63 -4.75 45.13
N ALA A 29 32.55 -5.15 46.42
CA ALA A 29 32.18 -4.24 47.50
C ALA A 29 33.31 -4.13 48.49
N GLY A 30 33.62 -2.90 48.93
CA GLY A 30 34.62 -2.62 49.95
C GLY A 30 34.20 -1.47 50.85
N ASP A 31 34.51 -1.56 52.15
CA ASP A 31 34.19 -0.50 53.13
C ASP A 31 35.11 0.73 52.93
N GLU A 32 36.27 0.56 52.31
CA GLU A 32 37.25 1.60 52.03
C GLU A 32 37.82 1.41 50.62
N ALA A 33 38.25 2.50 49.98
CA ALA A 33 38.98 2.45 48.72
C ALA A 33 40.32 1.70 48.93
N ARG A 34 40.64 0.80 48.01
CA ARG A 34 41.87 0.00 48.01
C ARG A 34 42.56 0.01 46.68
N GLY A 35 43.82 0.33 46.65
CA GLY A 35 44.63 0.15 45.45
C GLY A 35 45.93 -0.56 45.80
N PRO A 36 46.78 -0.88 44.83
CA PRO A 36 46.37 -1.70 43.69
C PRO A 36 46.02 -3.13 44.13
N VAL A 37 45.13 -3.79 43.43
CA VAL A 37 44.79 -5.21 43.65
C VAL A 37 45.01 -6.02 42.38
N THR A 38 45.20 -7.35 42.53
CA THR A 38 45.26 -8.28 41.42
C THR A 38 44.02 -9.19 41.46
N VAL A 39 43.30 -9.28 40.37
CA VAL A 39 42.29 -10.32 40.18
C VAL A 39 43.00 -11.52 39.54
N HIS A 40 43.08 -12.58 40.30
CA HIS A 40 43.64 -13.87 39.91
C HIS A 40 42.48 -14.78 39.50
N THR A 41 42.51 -15.28 38.29
CA THR A 41 41.48 -16.22 37.75
C THR A 41 42.14 -17.54 37.40
N GLN A 42 41.42 -18.64 37.61
CA GLN A 42 41.88 -19.98 37.27
C GLN A 42 40.74 -20.76 36.61
N ALA A 43 41.01 -21.36 35.44
CA ALA A 43 40.08 -22.21 34.70
C ALA A 43 40.88 -23.29 33.93
N ALA A 44 40.42 -24.54 33.92
CA ALA A 44 40.99 -25.66 33.16
C ALA A 44 42.50 -25.83 33.33
N GLY A 45 43.02 -25.57 34.56
CA GLY A 45 44.42 -25.69 34.89
C GLY A 45 45.31 -24.53 34.40
N ARG A 46 44.75 -23.48 33.82
CA ARG A 46 45.40 -22.22 33.39
C ARG A 46 45.04 -21.05 34.34
N THR A 47 45.87 -20.04 34.43
CA THR A 47 45.65 -18.86 35.26
C THR A 47 45.90 -17.58 34.49
N VAL A 48 45.14 -16.53 34.84
CA VAL A 48 45.36 -15.16 34.37
C VAL A 48 45.34 -14.21 35.56
N ASP A 49 46.32 -13.28 35.61
CA ASP A 49 46.39 -12.22 36.57
C ASP A 49 46.03 -10.88 35.93
N THR A 50 45.01 -10.21 36.44
CA THR A 50 44.61 -8.85 36.01
C THR A 50 44.88 -7.83 37.07
N ALA A 51 45.75 -6.85 36.78
CA ALA A 51 46.07 -5.76 37.71
C ALA A 51 44.95 -4.70 37.68
N ILE A 52 44.39 -4.37 38.82
CA ILE A 52 43.38 -3.34 39.01
C ILE A 52 44.01 -2.22 39.85
N ALA A 53 44.09 -1.04 39.29
CA ALA A 53 44.79 0.09 39.94
C ALA A 53 44.11 0.54 41.24
N ASN A 54 42.81 0.53 41.32
CA ASN A 54 42.04 0.94 42.50
C ASN A 54 40.66 0.29 42.51
N VAL A 55 40.20 -0.18 43.67
CA VAL A 55 38.82 -0.56 43.97
C VAL A 55 38.23 0.54 44.84
N ALA A 56 37.14 1.18 44.39
CA ALA A 56 36.50 2.28 45.12
C ALA A 56 35.84 1.79 46.41
N ALA A 57 35.60 2.68 47.38
CA ALA A 57 34.73 2.40 48.52
C ALA A 57 33.27 2.23 48.04
N GLY A 58 32.52 1.34 48.66
CA GLY A 58 31.18 0.95 48.21
C GLY A 58 31.23 -0.11 47.11
N GLU A 59 30.24 -0.13 46.25
CA GLU A 59 30.23 -1.02 45.11
C GLU A 59 31.01 -0.44 43.95
N SER A 60 31.79 -1.26 43.27
CA SER A 60 32.53 -0.91 42.08
C SER A 60 32.64 -2.09 41.13
N THR A 61 32.54 -1.78 39.84
CA THR A 61 32.70 -2.76 38.77
C THR A 61 34.10 -2.65 38.19
N VAL A 62 34.78 -3.79 38.05
CA VAL A 62 36.12 -3.90 37.46
C VAL A 62 36.11 -4.98 36.36
N ILE A 63 37.00 -4.79 35.40
CA ILE A 63 37.21 -5.72 34.29
C ILE A 63 38.41 -6.59 34.61
N ALA A 64 38.26 -7.90 34.44
CA ALA A 64 39.33 -8.88 34.56
C ALA A 64 39.23 -9.89 33.40
N TYR A 65 40.21 -10.79 33.32
CA TYR A 65 40.27 -11.77 32.27
C TYR A 65 40.36 -13.20 32.86
N LEU A 66 39.73 -14.14 32.17
CA LEU A 66 39.66 -15.55 32.50
C LEU A 66 40.26 -16.36 31.35
N PRO A 67 41.09 -17.39 31.59
CA PRO A 67 41.47 -18.28 30.50
C PRO A 67 40.25 -18.89 29.85
N GLU A 68 40.19 -18.88 28.50
CA GLU A 68 39.07 -19.52 27.78
C GLU A 68 38.99 -21.02 28.15
N ILE A 69 37.75 -21.50 28.25
CA ILE A 69 37.46 -22.91 28.47
C ILE A 69 36.66 -23.46 27.27
N GLU A 70 36.94 -24.70 26.88
CA GLU A 70 36.27 -25.40 25.77
C GLU A 70 35.03 -26.21 26.22
N GLN A 71 34.96 -26.51 27.52
CA GLN A 71 33.86 -27.26 28.13
C GLN A 71 33.49 -26.60 29.47
N SER A 72 32.22 -26.79 29.87
CA SER A 72 31.75 -26.27 31.16
C SER A 72 32.62 -26.79 32.31
N ALA A 73 33.09 -25.89 33.13
CA ALA A 73 34.03 -26.16 34.24
C ALA A 73 33.82 -25.20 35.42
N GLN A 74 34.35 -25.59 36.55
CA GLN A 74 34.46 -24.64 37.69
C GLN A 74 35.61 -23.67 37.46
N ILE A 75 35.38 -22.42 37.69
CA ILE A 75 36.38 -21.36 37.72
C ILE A 75 36.62 -20.86 39.14
N VAL A 76 37.80 -20.36 39.40
CA VAL A 76 38.17 -19.70 40.66
C VAL A 76 38.51 -18.25 40.36
N VAL A 77 37.92 -17.34 41.10
CA VAL A 77 38.21 -15.88 41.03
C VAL A 77 38.65 -15.40 42.38
N GLU A 78 39.86 -14.87 42.46
CA GLU A 78 40.44 -14.36 43.72
C GLU A 78 40.83 -12.90 43.53
N VAL A 79 40.54 -12.07 44.52
CA VAL A 79 41.05 -10.71 44.64
C VAL A 79 42.15 -10.65 45.68
N ARG A 80 43.35 -10.23 45.30
CA ARG A 80 44.54 -10.21 46.15
C ARG A 80 45.16 -8.83 46.22
N ALA A 81 45.74 -8.48 47.38
CA ALA A 81 46.60 -7.33 47.56
C ALA A 81 48.03 -7.83 47.90
N GLY A 82 48.90 -7.87 46.91
CA GLY A 82 50.18 -8.58 47.02
C GLY A 82 49.98 -10.07 47.31
N SER A 83 50.48 -10.56 48.48
CA SER A 83 50.27 -11.95 48.91
C SER A 83 48.94 -12.20 49.63
N ASP A 84 48.23 -11.17 50.02
CA ASP A 84 47.05 -11.25 50.90
C ASP A 84 45.79 -11.53 50.04
N LEU A 85 45.11 -12.65 50.32
CA LEU A 85 43.82 -12.98 49.76
C LEU A 85 42.73 -12.09 50.42
N LEU A 86 42.04 -11.26 49.60
CA LEU A 86 40.99 -10.36 50.07
C LEU A 86 39.59 -10.97 49.91
N ALA A 87 39.39 -11.69 48.79
CA ALA A 87 38.13 -12.38 48.48
C ALA A 87 38.41 -13.53 47.51
N SER A 88 37.58 -14.59 47.60
CA SER A 88 37.64 -15.72 46.67
C SER A 88 36.25 -16.23 46.42
N GLU A 89 35.98 -16.64 45.16
CA GLU A 89 34.73 -17.21 44.72
C GLU A 89 34.96 -18.35 43.71
N VAL A 90 34.16 -19.38 43.81
CA VAL A 90 34.15 -20.51 42.86
C VAL A 90 32.79 -20.54 42.17
N ARG A 91 32.77 -20.57 40.85
CA ARG A 91 31.54 -20.59 40.06
C ARG A 91 31.62 -21.66 38.98
N ASP A 92 30.44 -22.20 38.60
CA ASP A 92 30.28 -22.98 37.38
C ASP A 92 30.29 -21.97 36.20
N TRP A 93 31.00 -22.33 35.14
CA TRP A 93 31.22 -21.46 34.00
C TRP A 93 31.00 -22.26 32.69
N THR A 94 30.36 -21.60 31.73
CA THR A 94 30.13 -22.16 30.40
C THR A 94 31.11 -21.56 29.39
N PRO A 95 31.55 -22.35 28.36
CA PRO A 95 32.39 -21.81 27.30
C PRO A 95 31.75 -20.58 26.63
N PRO A 96 32.51 -19.50 26.38
CA PRO A 96 32.03 -18.36 25.63
C PRO A 96 31.81 -18.76 24.17
N ARG A 97 30.79 -18.14 23.55
CA ARG A 97 30.54 -18.33 22.13
C ARG A 97 31.48 -17.48 21.27
N HIS A 98 31.99 -18.06 20.18
CA HIS A 98 32.79 -17.32 19.18
C HIS A 98 31.88 -16.58 18.20
N TRP A 99 31.48 -15.39 18.55
CA TRP A 99 30.55 -14.58 17.77
C TRP A 99 31.19 -13.99 16.51
N THR A 100 30.45 -14.10 15.38
CA THR A 100 30.64 -13.25 14.20
C THR A 100 29.52 -12.24 14.14
N VAL A 101 29.85 -10.96 14.06
CA VAL A 101 28.88 -9.86 14.04
C VAL A 101 28.94 -9.15 12.70
N HIS A 102 27.87 -9.27 11.96
CA HIS A 102 27.67 -8.57 10.70
C HIS A 102 27.19 -7.14 10.95
N VAL A 103 28.10 -6.18 10.89
CA VAL A 103 27.76 -4.76 11.00
C VAL A 103 27.22 -4.31 9.65
N THR A 104 25.90 -4.10 9.57
CA THR A 104 25.20 -3.68 8.35
C THR A 104 24.86 -2.19 8.46
N GLN A 105 25.55 -1.38 7.67
CA GLN A 105 25.26 0.05 7.65
C GLN A 105 24.13 0.36 6.68
N THR A 106 23.10 1.04 7.20
CA THR A 106 21.96 1.52 6.45
C THR A 106 21.65 2.98 6.79
N SER A 107 20.69 3.57 6.12
CA SER A 107 20.07 4.85 6.47
C SER A 107 18.56 4.63 6.38
N HIS A 108 17.80 5.08 7.38
CA HIS A 108 16.36 5.05 7.24
C HIS A 108 15.91 6.07 6.19
N HIS A 109 15.05 5.64 5.27
CA HIS A 109 14.66 6.40 4.08
C HIS A 109 13.24 6.92 4.19
N ASP A 110 13.08 8.13 4.73
CA ASP A 110 11.84 8.90 4.69
C ASP A 110 11.75 9.73 3.42
N ALA A 111 10.64 9.60 2.70
CA ALA A 111 10.37 10.47 1.55
C ALA A 111 9.78 11.83 1.96
N GLY A 112 10.38 12.46 2.96
CA GLY A 112 9.89 13.66 3.63
C GLY A 112 10.29 13.64 5.10
N TYR A 113 9.37 13.94 6.03
CA TYR A 113 9.48 13.93 7.48
C TYR A 113 10.52 14.92 8.05
N THR A 114 11.81 14.73 7.72
CA THR A 114 12.91 15.61 8.18
C THR A 114 13.07 16.88 7.33
N ASP A 115 12.63 16.85 6.10
CA ASP A 115 12.58 17.98 5.15
C ASP A 115 11.59 17.64 4.01
N LEU A 116 11.42 18.54 3.05
CA LEU A 116 10.63 18.27 1.84
C LEU A 116 11.27 17.17 0.99
N MET A 117 10.46 16.34 0.35
CA MET A 117 10.96 15.28 -0.56
C MET A 117 11.89 15.83 -1.63
N SER A 118 11.58 17.00 -2.17
CA SER A 118 12.43 17.71 -3.14
C SER A 118 13.84 18.06 -2.62
N ASN A 119 14.02 18.13 -1.29
CA ASN A 119 15.31 18.35 -0.63
C ASN A 119 15.99 17.04 -0.23
N ILE A 120 15.19 16.04 0.21
CA ILE A 120 15.69 14.73 0.65
C ILE A 120 16.35 13.96 -0.50
N LEU A 121 15.79 14.00 -1.71
CA LEU A 121 16.36 13.33 -2.89
C LEU A 121 17.83 13.75 -3.16
N PRO A 122 18.17 15.04 -3.31
CA PRO A 122 19.55 15.45 -3.48
C PRO A 122 20.43 15.25 -2.22
N GLU A 123 19.85 15.21 -1.00
CA GLU A 123 20.59 14.86 0.21
C GLU A 123 21.10 13.41 0.14
N HIS A 124 20.24 12.44 -0.18
CA HIS A 124 20.66 11.06 -0.36
C HIS A 124 21.66 10.88 -1.53
N ALA A 125 21.53 11.64 -2.60
CA ALA A 125 22.53 11.61 -3.66
C ALA A 125 23.92 12.02 -3.14
N ARG A 126 24.01 13.06 -2.31
CA ARG A 126 25.27 13.47 -1.64
C ARG A 126 25.78 12.41 -0.65
N ASN A 127 24.87 11.78 0.11
CA ASN A 127 25.23 10.70 1.04
C ASN A 127 25.86 9.50 0.31
N LEU A 128 25.33 9.15 -0.87
CA LEU A 128 25.89 8.09 -1.71
C LEU A 128 27.21 8.49 -2.37
N GLN A 129 27.42 9.78 -2.72
CA GLN A 129 28.74 10.29 -3.13
C GLN A 129 29.77 10.15 -1.99
N GLY A 130 29.41 10.53 -0.76
CA GLY A 130 30.27 10.33 0.40
C GLY A 130 30.61 8.86 0.66
N TYR A 131 29.68 7.94 0.38
CA TYR A 131 29.98 6.51 0.46
C TYR A 131 30.99 6.05 -0.60
N LEU A 132 30.91 6.56 -1.84
CA LEU A 132 31.92 6.23 -2.89
C LEU A 132 33.35 6.59 -2.42
N GLU A 133 33.51 7.71 -1.73
CA GLU A 133 34.81 8.11 -1.16
C GLU A 133 35.29 7.10 -0.09
N MET A 134 34.38 6.65 0.80
CA MET A 134 34.69 5.64 1.81
C MET A 134 35.04 4.28 1.20
N ALA A 135 34.25 3.83 0.22
CA ALA A 135 34.52 2.58 -0.48
C ALA A 135 35.89 2.59 -1.17
N HIS A 136 36.26 3.71 -1.76
CA HIS A 136 37.57 3.90 -2.38
C HIS A 136 38.71 3.90 -1.35
N ALA A 137 38.52 4.58 -0.21
CA ALA A 137 39.52 4.67 0.86
C ALA A 137 39.79 3.33 1.56
N THR A 138 38.86 2.38 1.51
CA THR A 138 38.97 1.07 2.16
C THR A 138 39.21 -0.09 1.17
N ALA A 139 39.32 0.18 -0.13
CA ALA A 139 39.32 -0.84 -1.17
C ALA A 139 40.53 -1.82 -1.10
N ASP A 140 41.65 -1.40 -0.52
CA ASP A 140 42.85 -2.20 -0.32
C ASP A 140 42.97 -2.80 1.11
N TRP A 141 41.96 -2.61 1.95
CA TRP A 141 41.91 -3.20 3.30
C TRP A 141 41.52 -4.68 3.25
N GLU A 142 41.67 -5.37 4.39
CA GLU A 142 41.15 -6.75 4.55
C GLU A 142 39.64 -6.76 4.25
N GLU A 143 39.18 -7.86 3.67
CA GLU A 143 37.80 -7.97 3.16
C GLU A 143 36.74 -7.59 4.21
N ASP A 144 36.93 -8.05 5.46
CA ASP A 144 36.00 -7.79 6.55
C ASP A 144 35.98 -6.33 7.02
N ALA A 145 36.97 -5.53 6.66
CA ALA A 145 37.10 -4.12 6.95
C ALA A 145 36.84 -3.21 5.73
N GLN A 146 36.47 -3.75 4.57
CA GLN A 146 36.07 -2.94 3.42
C GLN A 146 34.66 -2.36 3.62
N ALA A 147 34.49 -1.05 3.41
CA ALA A 147 33.21 -0.37 3.62
C ALA A 147 32.08 -1.00 2.75
N ARG A 148 30.98 -1.34 3.40
CA ARG A 148 29.77 -1.88 2.76
C ARG A 148 28.54 -1.16 3.29
N ILE A 149 27.52 -1.03 2.44
CA ILE A 149 26.22 -0.46 2.82
C ILE A 149 25.07 -1.29 2.27
N VAL A 150 23.93 -1.17 2.95
CA VAL A 150 22.63 -1.65 2.50
C VAL A 150 21.78 -0.44 2.13
N ILE A 151 21.25 -0.46 0.92
CA ILE A 151 20.25 0.52 0.47
C ILE A 151 18.89 0.00 0.91
N GLU A 152 18.35 0.62 1.96
CA GLU A 152 17.09 0.21 2.57
C GLU A 152 15.94 0.22 1.57
N GLN A 153 15.82 1.33 0.79
CA GLN A 153 14.80 1.48 -0.22
C GLN A 153 15.40 1.94 -1.53
N PHE A 154 14.95 1.33 -2.64
CA PHE A 154 15.59 1.50 -3.94
C PHE A 154 15.51 2.93 -4.52
N TRP A 155 14.52 3.73 -4.12
CA TRP A 155 14.31 5.07 -4.68
C TRP A 155 15.53 6.01 -4.53
N THR A 156 16.32 5.86 -3.47
CA THR A 156 17.52 6.65 -3.26
C THR A 156 18.59 6.32 -4.32
N MET A 157 18.75 5.03 -4.59
CA MET A 157 19.66 4.53 -5.63
C MET A 157 19.17 4.93 -7.04
N ASP A 158 17.87 4.82 -7.31
CA ASP A 158 17.28 5.24 -8.59
C ASP A 158 17.53 6.73 -8.87
N HIS A 159 17.29 7.58 -7.84
CA HIS A 159 17.60 9.02 -7.97
C HIS A 159 19.08 9.28 -8.19
N PHE A 160 19.95 8.63 -7.42
CA PHE A 160 21.40 8.77 -7.58
C PHE A 160 21.87 8.41 -9.00
N LEU A 161 21.48 7.25 -9.51
CA LEU A 161 21.87 6.77 -10.83
C LEU A 161 21.38 7.66 -11.99
N ARG A 162 20.30 8.41 -11.78
CA ARG A 162 19.76 9.37 -12.76
C ARG A 162 20.43 10.74 -12.71
N THR A 163 21.01 11.13 -11.58
CA THR A 163 21.49 12.51 -11.34
C THR A 163 23.00 12.60 -11.16
N ALA A 164 23.66 11.50 -10.82
CA ALA A 164 25.12 11.43 -10.64
C ALA A 164 25.87 11.58 -11.96
N ARG A 165 27.15 11.94 -11.88
CA ARG A 165 28.06 11.87 -13.03
C ARG A 165 28.19 10.43 -13.52
N GLU A 166 28.36 10.22 -14.80
CA GLU A 166 28.46 8.89 -15.42
C GLU A 166 29.52 8.01 -14.73
N SER A 167 30.69 8.56 -14.41
CA SER A 167 31.75 7.85 -13.69
C SER A 167 31.35 7.40 -12.29
N GLU A 168 30.57 8.21 -11.56
CA GLU A 168 30.05 7.85 -10.23
C GLU A 168 28.97 6.77 -10.33
N ALA A 169 28.07 6.90 -11.29
CA ALA A 169 27.05 5.91 -11.56
C ALA A 169 27.65 4.56 -11.97
N ASP A 170 28.70 4.55 -12.78
CA ASP A 170 29.38 3.31 -13.18
C ASP A 170 30.16 2.66 -12.03
N GLU A 171 30.80 3.48 -11.19
CA GLU A 171 31.45 2.97 -9.97
C GLU A 171 30.43 2.38 -9.00
N MET A 172 29.29 3.04 -8.79
CA MET A 172 28.21 2.50 -7.97
C MET A 172 27.71 1.15 -8.50
N LYS A 173 27.48 1.03 -9.80
CA LYS A 173 27.10 -0.24 -10.46
C LYS A 173 28.18 -1.33 -10.26
N ARG A 174 29.47 -0.96 -10.28
CA ARG A 174 30.57 -1.87 -9.97
C ARG A 174 30.51 -2.38 -8.53
N LEU A 175 30.26 -1.47 -7.57
CA LEU A 175 30.15 -1.81 -6.14
C LEU A 175 28.92 -2.67 -5.86
N ILE A 176 27.81 -2.47 -6.57
CA ILE A 176 26.64 -3.37 -6.50
C ILE A 176 27.02 -4.79 -6.99
N ARG A 177 27.70 -4.91 -8.15
CA ARG A 177 28.12 -6.21 -8.68
C ARG A 177 29.08 -6.96 -7.76
N SER A 178 29.95 -6.24 -7.05
CA SER A 178 30.93 -6.82 -6.11
C SER A 178 30.36 -7.11 -4.71
N GLY A 179 29.10 -6.75 -4.45
CA GLY A 179 28.47 -6.94 -3.14
C GLY A 179 28.91 -5.96 -2.04
N HIS A 180 29.56 -4.85 -2.39
CA HIS A 180 29.87 -3.76 -1.43
C HIS A 180 28.66 -2.86 -1.19
N VAL A 181 27.78 -2.75 -2.17
CA VAL A 181 26.48 -2.08 -2.07
C VAL A 181 25.41 -3.12 -2.32
N GLU A 182 24.58 -3.35 -1.33
CA GLU A 182 23.38 -4.17 -1.48
C GLU A 182 22.18 -3.27 -1.76
N ILE A 183 21.38 -3.62 -2.76
CA ILE A 183 20.06 -3.07 -3.01
C ILE A 183 19.01 -4.06 -2.53
N THR A 184 18.02 -3.60 -1.78
CA THR A 184 16.90 -4.41 -1.34
C THR A 184 15.74 -4.41 -2.35
N ALA A 185 14.75 -5.27 -2.17
CA ALA A 185 13.75 -5.54 -3.18
C ALA A 185 12.75 -4.40 -3.41
N MET A 186 12.41 -3.64 -2.37
CA MET A 186 11.31 -2.68 -2.45
C MET A 186 11.76 -1.30 -2.92
N PHE A 187 10.88 -0.62 -3.66
CA PHE A 187 11.14 0.74 -4.14
C PHE A 187 11.16 1.75 -2.98
N ALA A 188 10.17 1.66 -2.08
CA ALA A 188 9.98 2.58 -0.94
C ALA A 188 9.42 1.82 0.26
N ASN A 189 9.46 2.45 1.45
CA ASN A 189 8.76 1.99 2.63
C ASN A 189 7.26 2.24 2.46
N MET A 190 6.51 1.19 2.16
CA MET A 190 5.11 1.28 1.74
C MET A 190 4.15 1.04 2.91
N ALA A 191 3.10 1.84 3.01
CA ALA A 191 1.90 1.42 3.73
C ALA A 191 1.19 0.36 2.87
N THR A 192 1.64 -0.89 2.99
CA THR A 192 1.30 -1.98 2.05
C THR A 192 -0.19 -2.24 1.96
N GLU A 193 -0.94 -2.00 3.03
CA GLU A 193 -2.39 -2.16 3.09
C GLU A 193 -3.12 -1.14 2.21
N LEU A 194 -2.53 0.04 1.99
CA LEU A 194 -3.09 1.08 1.11
C LEU A 194 -2.84 0.81 -0.36
N CYS A 195 -1.84 0.01 -0.71
CA CYS A 195 -1.48 -0.29 -2.09
C CYS A 195 -2.62 -1.01 -2.82
N GLY A 196 -2.80 -0.73 -4.11
CA GLY A 196 -3.59 -1.60 -4.98
C GLY A 196 -2.85 -2.90 -5.33
N HIS A 197 -3.57 -3.92 -5.77
CA HIS A 197 -3.01 -5.24 -6.08
C HIS A 197 -1.78 -5.17 -7.00
N GLU A 198 -1.91 -4.54 -8.17
CA GLU A 198 -0.80 -4.40 -9.12
C GLU A 198 0.23 -3.37 -8.65
N THR A 199 -0.18 -2.32 -7.91
CA THR A 199 0.75 -1.31 -7.39
C THR A 199 1.75 -1.93 -6.44
N LEU A 200 1.31 -2.82 -5.54
CA LEU A 200 2.19 -3.55 -4.62
C LEU A 200 3.23 -4.38 -5.39
N VAL A 201 2.84 -5.07 -6.44
CA VAL A 201 3.76 -5.80 -7.34
C VAL A 201 4.80 -4.87 -7.97
N ARG A 202 4.37 -3.69 -8.44
CA ARG A 202 5.24 -2.73 -9.14
C ARG A 202 6.30 -2.10 -8.24
N THR A 203 6.16 -2.17 -6.91
CA THR A 203 7.22 -1.73 -5.99
C THR A 203 8.51 -2.52 -6.15
N LEU A 204 8.44 -3.77 -6.65
CA LEU A 204 9.60 -4.65 -6.84
C LEU A 204 10.31 -4.44 -8.18
N TYR A 205 9.66 -3.81 -9.16
CA TYR A 205 10.16 -3.71 -10.53
C TYR A 205 11.45 -2.88 -10.67
N PRO A 206 11.57 -1.67 -10.07
CA PRO A 206 12.75 -0.83 -10.29
C PRO A 206 14.06 -1.50 -9.84
N ALA A 207 14.08 -2.10 -8.67
CA ALA A 207 15.23 -2.83 -8.16
C ALA A 207 15.56 -4.07 -9.01
N ALA A 208 14.53 -4.87 -9.36
CA ALA A 208 14.68 -6.05 -10.20
C ALA A 208 15.20 -5.73 -11.61
N ARG A 209 14.74 -4.62 -12.22
CA ARG A 209 15.27 -4.11 -13.51
C ARG A 209 16.76 -3.80 -13.44
N LEU A 210 17.19 -3.11 -12.39
CA LEU A 210 18.61 -2.83 -12.19
C LEU A 210 19.41 -4.11 -11.99
N ALA A 211 18.95 -5.01 -11.12
CA ALA A 211 19.62 -6.27 -10.85
C ALA A 211 19.81 -7.11 -12.12
N ARG A 212 18.77 -7.28 -12.94
CA ARG A 212 18.86 -7.96 -14.24
C ARG A 212 19.89 -7.30 -15.17
N LYS A 213 19.86 -5.96 -15.27
CA LYS A 213 20.80 -5.22 -16.10
C LYS A 213 22.26 -5.38 -15.65
N LEU A 214 22.48 -5.58 -14.36
CA LEU A 214 23.80 -5.77 -13.77
C LEU A 214 24.24 -7.24 -13.71
N GLY A 215 23.33 -8.18 -13.96
CA GLY A 215 23.59 -9.63 -13.81
C GLY A 215 23.73 -10.03 -12.33
N THR A 216 23.05 -9.35 -11.42
CA THR A 216 23.00 -9.64 -9.97
C THR A 216 21.62 -10.14 -9.54
N THR A 217 21.52 -10.67 -8.33
CA THR A 217 20.26 -11.10 -7.72
C THR A 217 19.94 -10.27 -6.49
N ILE A 218 18.65 -10.13 -6.19
CA ILE A 218 18.16 -9.51 -4.96
C ILE A 218 17.72 -10.64 -4.02
N CYS A 219 18.36 -10.74 -2.86
CA CYS A 219 18.10 -11.81 -1.89
C CYS A 219 17.35 -11.30 -0.64
N THR A 220 17.26 -9.98 -0.43
CA THR A 220 16.74 -9.42 0.81
C THR A 220 15.77 -8.29 0.56
N ALA A 221 14.90 -8.05 1.55
CA ALA A 221 14.03 -6.89 1.62
C ALA A 221 14.10 -6.30 3.03
N GLU A 222 14.05 -4.98 3.11
CA GLU A 222 13.87 -4.23 4.36
C GLU A 222 12.56 -3.44 4.29
N HIS A 223 11.94 -3.24 5.45
CA HIS A 223 10.69 -2.49 5.58
C HIS A 223 10.68 -1.87 6.98
N ASN A 224 11.21 -0.68 7.09
CA ASN A 224 11.45 -0.04 8.38
C ASN A 224 10.45 1.08 8.63
N ASP A 225 10.20 1.36 9.91
CA ASP A 225 9.26 2.37 10.43
C ASP A 225 7.79 2.15 10.01
N ILE A 226 7.41 0.94 9.64
CA ILE A 226 6.05 0.63 9.19
C ILE A 226 5.47 -0.48 10.05
N PRO A 227 4.34 -0.21 10.72
CA PRO A 227 3.76 -1.16 11.65
C PRO A 227 3.10 -2.35 10.99
N GLY A 228 2.52 -2.14 9.84
CA GLY A 228 1.72 -3.12 9.14
C GLY A 228 2.39 -3.66 7.89
N VAL A 229 2.13 -4.93 7.59
CA VAL A 229 2.55 -5.58 6.36
C VAL A 229 1.49 -6.57 5.94
N VAL A 230 0.93 -6.40 4.75
CA VAL A 230 -0.04 -7.37 4.21
C VAL A 230 0.61 -8.73 4.02
N TRP A 231 -0.12 -9.79 4.36
CA TRP A 231 0.40 -11.16 4.33
C TRP A 231 0.88 -11.58 2.93
N ALA A 232 0.18 -11.17 1.88
CA ALA A 232 0.57 -11.47 0.50
C ALA A 232 1.93 -10.89 0.07
N LEU A 233 2.48 -9.86 0.75
CA LEU A 233 3.83 -9.40 0.48
C LEU A 233 4.85 -10.54 0.63
N SER A 234 4.64 -11.47 1.56
CA SER A 234 5.52 -12.62 1.74
C SER A 234 5.61 -13.50 0.47
N ASP A 235 4.47 -13.74 -0.21
CA ASP A 235 4.44 -14.48 -1.47
C ASP A 235 5.13 -13.73 -2.61
N LEU A 236 4.89 -12.42 -2.71
CA LEU A 236 5.56 -11.58 -3.70
C LEU A 236 7.08 -11.57 -3.54
N LEU A 237 7.56 -11.44 -2.30
CA LEU A 237 8.99 -11.45 -2.00
C LEU A 237 9.63 -12.81 -2.31
N VAL A 238 8.99 -13.91 -1.90
CA VAL A 238 9.48 -15.27 -2.22
C VAL A 238 9.50 -15.49 -3.73
N ASP A 239 8.46 -15.06 -4.44
CA ASP A 239 8.36 -15.20 -5.88
C ASP A 239 9.40 -14.36 -6.64
N ALA A 240 9.74 -13.18 -6.11
CA ALA A 240 10.83 -12.33 -6.61
C ALA A 240 12.24 -12.86 -6.29
N GLY A 241 12.35 -13.93 -5.47
CA GLY A 241 13.63 -14.55 -5.11
C GLY A 241 14.22 -14.12 -3.77
N VAL A 242 13.51 -13.28 -3.00
CA VAL A 242 13.92 -12.85 -1.67
C VAL A 242 13.95 -14.03 -0.70
N LYS A 243 14.98 -14.09 0.15
CA LYS A 243 15.22 -15.15 1.14
C LYS A 243 15.12 -14.65 2.57
N LEU A 244 15.41 -13.37 2.79
CA LEU A 244 15.38 -12.72 4.09
C LEU A 244 14.54 -11.44 4.01
N PHE A 245 13.54 -11.35 4.86
CA PHE A 245 12.79 -10.12 5.10
C PHE A 245 13.16 -9.56 6.48
N ALA A 246 13.62 -8.32 6.52
CA ALA A 246 14.09 -7.66 7.73
C ALA A 246 13.24 -6.40 8.04
N PRO A 247 11.99 -6.57 8.52
CA PRO A 247 11.14 -5.46 8.89
C PRO A 247 11.45 -4.97 10.31
N ALA A 248 11.18 -3.70 10.59
CA ALA A 248 11.23 -3.14 11.94
C ALA A 248 9.86 -3.31 12.63
N LEU A 249 9.45 -4.54 12.87
CA LEU A 249 8.17 -4.88 13.51
C LEU A 249 8.02 -4.41 14.96
N PRO A 250 9.08 -4.35 15.81
CA PRO A 250 8.95 -4.03 17.22
C PRO A 250 8.60 -2.58 17.53
N PHE A 251 8.65 -1.72 16.55
CA PHE A 251 8.55 -0.27 16.72
C PHE A 251 7.27 0.20 17.44
N PHE A 252 6.21 -0.61 17.41
CA PHE A 252 4.88 -0.20 17.82
C PHE A 252 4.53 -0.41 19.28
N TYR A 253 5.31 -1.18 20.01
CA TYR A 253 4.87 -1.70 21.30
C TYR A 253 5.75 -1.36 22.48
N GLY A 254 6.77 -0.56 22.26
CA GLY A 254 7.66 -0.24 23.35
C GLY A 254 8.69 0.82 23.05
N TRP A 255 8.29 2.07 22.94
CA TRP A 255 9.19 3.20 23.19
C TRP A 255 9.56 3.35 24.68
N GLY A 256 9.30 2.37 25.50
CA GLY A 256 9.58 2.38 26.91
C GLY A 256 10.60 1.33 27.29
N GLY A 257 11.87 1.54 26.99
CA GLY A 257 12.95 0.66 27.40
C GLY A 257 13.89 0.33 26.24
N ASP A 258 15.05 -0.09 26.49
CA ASP A 258 16.22 -0.29 25.63
C ASP A 258 16.05 -0.97 24.26
N GLY A 259 14.87 -0.93 23.69
CA GLY A 259 14.53 -0.98 22.27
C GLY A 259 14.88 -2.24 21.47
N TYR A 260 15.19 -3.36 22.11
CA TYR A 260 15.50 -4.59 21.37
C TYR A 260 14.49 -5.68 21.65
N PRO A 261 13.93 -6.33 20.63
CA PRO A 261 13.20 -7.57 20.83
C PRO A 261 14.16 -8.58 21.47
N GLU A 262 13.70 -9.26 22.49
CA GLU A 262 14.35 -10.46 22.97
C GLU A 262 14.19 -11.53 21.90
N PHE A 263 15.28 -11.90 21.24
CA PHE A 263 15.21 -12.68 20.00
C PHE A 263 14.54 -14.04 20.12
N TRP A 264 14.59 -14.68 21.26
CA TRP A 264 14.05 -16.03 21.41
C TRP A 264 13.04 -16.20 22.55
N ASP A 265 13.04 -15.30 23.48
CA ASP A 265 12.15 -15.35 24.64
C ASP A 265 11.14 -14.20 24.58
N GLY A 266 10.74 -13.83 23.37
CA GLY A 266 10.04 -12.63 23.04
C GLY A 266 8.85 -12.36 23.92
N ASP A 267 8.98 -11.39 24.80
CA ASP A 267 7.82 -10.63 25.21
C ASP A 267 7.24 -9.95 23.97
N ALA A 268 5.96 -10.01 23.90
CA ALA A 268 5.11 -9.67 22.81
C ALA A 268 5.61 -8.53 21.92
N LEU A 269 5.89 -8.82 20.67
CA LEU A 269 6.02 -7.80 19.60
C LEU A 269 4.68 -7.11 19.33
N PHE A 270 3.56 -7.72 19.74
CA PHE A 270 2.22 -7.22 19.49
C PHE A 270 1.33 -7.39 20.75
N GLY A 271 1.21 -6.36 21.56
CA GLY A 271 0.30 -6.35 22.72
C GLY A 271 0.47 -7.58 23.60
N ASN A 272 -0.51 -8.47 23.67
CA ASN A 272 -0.48 -9.70 24.46
C ASN A 272 -0.01 -10.94 23.67
N GLY A 273 0.34 -10.81 22.41
CA GLY A 273 0.88 -11.89 21.59
C GLY A 273 2.40 -12.04 21.79
N ARG A 274 2.93 -13.26 21.70
CA ARG A 274 4.37 -13.50 21.78
C ARG A 274 4.88 -13.95 20.42
N LEU A 275 5.66 -13.08 19.78
CA LEU A 275 6.40 -13.40 18.55
C LEU A 275 7.89 -13.26 18.81
N PRO A 276 8.68 -14.26 18.44
CA PRO A 276 10.14 -14.15 18.53
C PRO A 276 10.65 -13.14 17.51
N GLY A 277 11.87 -12.64 17.72
CA GLY A 277 12.53 -11.71 16.78
C GLY A 277 12.91 -12.33 15.44
N ALA A 278 12.89 -13.67 15.32
CA ALA A 278 13.06 -14.39 14.08
C ALA A 278 12.12 -15.59 14.00
N PHE A 279 11.55 -15.82 12.81
CA PHE A 279 10.64 -16.93 12.55
C PHE A 279 10.47 -17.16 11.05
N TRP A 280 9.94 -18.34 10.68
CA TRP A 280 9.45 -18.57 9.35
C TRP A 280 8.06 -17.95 9.18
N TRP A 281 7.95 -16.93 8.34
CA TRP A 281 6.67 -16.39 7.93
C TRP A 281 6.15 -17.24 6.78
N GLU A 282 5.15 -18.07 7.09
CA GLU A 282 4.51 -18.92 6.09
C GLU A 282 3.54 -18.07 5.28
N THR A 283 3.73 -18.10 3.96
CA THR A 283 2.97 -17.27 3.01
C THR A 283 1.53 -17.80 2.85
N PRO A 284 0.60 -17.02 2.25
CA PRO A 284 -0.74 -17.50 1.88
C PRO A 284 -0.74 -18.81 1.08
N THR A 285 0.28 -19.03 0.24
CA THR A 285 0.44 -20.24 -0.58
C THR A 285 1.20 -21.38 0.13
N GLY A 286 1.56 -21.21 1.40
CA GLY A 286 2.28 -22.24 2.20
C GLY A 286 3.78 -22.29 1.97
N ARG A 287 4.36 -21.37 1.19
CA ARG A 287 5.81 -21.18 1.10
C ARG A 287 6.33 -20.51 2.37
N ARG A 288 7.64 -20.37 2.53
CA ARG A 288 8.22 -19.78 3.73
C ARG A 288 9.27 -18.74 3.40
N LEU A 289 9.20 -17.62 4.12
CA LEU A 289 10.17 -16.54 4.09
C LEU A 289 10.78 -16.40 5.49
N LEU A 290 12.12 -16.35 5.58
CA LEU A 290 12.76 -16.04 6.86
C LEU A 290 12.51 -14.57 7.19
N LEU A 291 11.79 -14.34 8.28
CA LEU A 291 11.62 -13.01 8.84
C LEU A 291 12.62 -12.84 9.98
N TRP A 292 13.40 -11.75 9.92
CA TRP A 292 14.32 -11.33 10.95
C TRP A 292 13.97 -9.90 11.37
N SER A 293 13.32 -9.76 12.52
CA SER A 293 12.93 -8.46 13.02
C SER A 293 14.14 -7.54 13.19
N ASN A 294 14.03 -6.37 12.60
CA ASN A 294 15.06 -5.34 12.66
C ASN A 294 14.64 -4.25 13.63
N ASN A 295 15.60 -3.61 14.24
CA ASN A 295 15.38 -2.33 14.85
C ASN A 295 15.96 -1.28 13.88
N HIS A 296 15.22 -0.26 13.54
CA HIS A 296 15.49 0.97 12.78
C HIS A 296 16.96 1.38 12.51
N GLY A 297 17.92 0.50 12.71
CA GLY A 297 19.35 0.84 12.65
C GLY A 297 19.80 1.77 13.76
N THR A 298 19.06 1.87 14.86
CA THR A 298 19.40 2.77 15.97
C THR A 298 20.58 2.31 16.83
N ASN A 299 21.07 1.11 16.57
CA ASN A 299 22.15 0.51 17.35
C ASN A 299 23.52 1.04 16.92
N GLY A 300 24.26 1.60 17.84
CA GLY A 300 25.61 2.09 17.59
C GLY A 300 25.71 3.48 16.95
N GLN A 301 24.63 4.23 16.91
CA GLN A 301 24.48 5.48 16.19
C GLN A 301 25.42 6.60 16.56
N ARG A 302 25.83 6.70 17.80
CA ARG A 302 26.66 7.80 18.26
C ARG A 302 28.03 7.37 18.74
N ASP A 303 28.14 6.10 19.13
CA ASP A 303 29.37 5.59 19.71
C ASP A 303 30.00 4.56 18.77
N ARG A 304 31.02 5.00 18.04
CA ARG A 304 31.79 4.15 17.12
C ARG A 304 32.57 3.03 17.84
N THR A 305 32.47 2.95 19.18
CA THR A 305 33.13 1.93 19.96
C THR A 305 32.28 0.71 20.26
N PHE A 306 31.07 0.63 19.70
CA PHE A 306 30.09 -0.44 19.97
C PHE A 306 29.86 -0.68 21.46
N PRO A 307 29.52 0.38 22.26
CA PRO A 307 29.29 0.22 23.67
C PRO A 307 28.15 -0.75 23.93
N GLY A 308 28.32 -1.62 24.89
CA GLY A 308 27.32 -2.58 25.29
C GLY A 308 27.16 -3.80 24.35
N LEU A 309 27.87 -3.88 23.20
CA LEU A 309 27.80 -5.04 22.31
C LEU A 309 28.12 -6.36 23.05
N ALA A 310 29.21 -6.35 23.83
CA ALA A 310 29.66 -7.55 24.55
C ALA A 310 28.66 -8.02 25.61
N GLN A 311 28.06 -7.10 26.37
CA GLN A 311 27.01 -7.42 27.34
C GLN A 311 25.73 -7.87 26.64
N ARG A 312 25.38 -7.23 25.52
CA ARG A 312 24.21 -7.59 24.76
C ARG A 312 24.31 -9.00 24.18
N LEU A 313 25.45 -9.36 23.60
CA LEU A 313 25.67 -10.72 23.07
C LEU A 313 25.62 -11.76 24.20
N ALA A 314 26.22 -11.47 25.38
CA ALA A 314 26.10 -12.36 26.52
C ALA A 314 24.66 -12.52 27.01
N HIS A 315 23.83 -11.48 26.97
CA HIS A 315 22.40 -11.56 27.26
C HIS A 315 21.65 -12.40 26.24
N ILE A 316 21.94 -12.23 24.95
CA ILE A 316 21.33 -13.01 23.85
C ILE A 316 21.67 -14.50 23.98
N GLU A 317 22.89 -14.85 24.41
CA GLU A 317 23.26 -16.23 24.72
C GLU A 317 22.36 -16.85 25.81
N GLN A 318 22.07 -16.06 26.85
CA GLN A 318 21.21 -16.50 27.95
C GLN A 318 19.74 -16.64 27.55
N SER A 319 19.27 -15.95 26.51
CA SER A 319 17.91 -16.02 25.99
C SER A 319 17.61 -17.26 25.13
N GLY A 320 18.60 -18.15 24.96
CA GLY A 320 18.44 -19.38 24.16
C GLY A 320 18.73 -19.22 22.66
N TYR A 321 19.22 -18.05 22.24
CA TYR A 321 19.65 -17.85 20.86
C TYR A 321 20.79 -18.78 20.48
N GLN A 322 20.61 -19.62 19.44
CA GLN A 322 21.54 -20.70 19.11
C GLN A 322 22.65 -20.30 18.11
N PRO A 323 22.40 -19.52 17.04
CA PRO A 323 23.44 -19.17 16.08
C PRO A 323 24.60 -18.39 16.70
N ALA A 324 25.80 -18.59 16.18
CA ALA A 324 26.99 -17.82 16.56
C ALA A 324 27.21 -16.60 15.66
N VAL A 325 26.21 -16.24 14.86
CA VAL A 325 26.19 -15.07 13.97
C VAL A 325 25.10 -14.12 14.39
N MET A 326 25.37 -12.82 14.28
CA MET A 326 24.43 -11.75 14.64
C MET A 326 24.50 -10.63 13.62
N ARG A 327 23.35 -10.07 13.25
CA ARG A 327 23.28 -8.82 12.51
C ARG A 327 23.24 -7.64 13.48
N TRP A 328 24.09 -6.65 13.23
CA TRP A 328 24.14 -5.40 13.98
C TRP A 328 23.93 -4.23 13.03
N PRO A 329 22.67 -3.75 12.87
CA PRO A 329 22.38 -2.62 12.01
C PRO A 329 22.86 -1.32 12.63
N VAL A 330 23.47 -0.46 11.83
CA VAL A 330 24.00 0.85 12.27
C VAL A 330 23.59 1.93 11.26
N THR A 331 23.37 3.14 11.79
CA THR A 331 23.15 4.35 11.00
C THR A 331 24.19 5.43 11.31
N GLY A 332 24.34 6.41 10.44
CA GLY A 332 25.29 7.49 10.62
C GLY A 332 24.96 8.48 11.74
N SER A 333 23.69 8.56 12.11
CA SER A 333 23.21 9.41 13.22
C SER A 333 21.90 8.86 13.77
N GLN A 334 21.32 9.51 14.79
CA GLN A 334 19.95 9.19 15.27
C GLN A 334 18.85 9.90 14.46
N ARG A 335 19.20 10.50 13.34
CA ARG A 335 18.28 11.19 12.46
C ARG A 335 17.94 10.26 11.29
N ASP A 336 16.68 10.19 10.91
CA ASP A 336 16.25 9.62 9.67
C ASP A 336 16.92 10.37 8.50
N ASN A 337 17.06 9.73 7.37
CA ASN A 337 17.78 10.26 6.21
C ASN A 337 19.27 10.59 6.52
N SER A 338 19.87 9.86 7.45
CA SER A 338 21.22 10.13 7.90
C SER A 338 22.30 9.77 6.85
N PRO A 339 23.44 10.47 6.84
CA PRO A 339 24.56 10.11 5.97
C PRO A 339 25.20 8.78 6.37
N TYR A 340 25.87 8.14 5.45
CA TYR A 340 26.77 7.01 5.73
C TYR A 340 28.05 7.52 6.41
N ILE A 341 28.58 6.78 7.38
CA ILE A 341 29.84 7.09 8.07
C ILE A 341 30.82 5.92 7.99
N ASN A 342 32.10 6.18 8.23
CA ASN A 342 33.12 5.14 8.12
C ASN A 342 33.18 4.27 9.40
N PHE A 343 32.36 3.21 9.46
CA PHE A 343 32.46 2.18 10.48
C PHE A 343 33.61 1.18 10.24
N ALA A 344 34.16 1.11 9.04
CA ALA A 344 35.21 0.17 8.69
C ALA A 344 36.48 0.37 9.55
N GLU A 345 36.84 1.60 9.87
CA GLU A 345 37.97 1.91 10.75
C GLU A 345 37.74 1.37 12.17
N THR A 346 36.57 1.62 12.73
CA THR A 346 36.18 1.11 14.04
C THR A 346 36.15 -0.42 14.10
N ILE A 347 35.67 -1.07 13.05
CA ILE A 347 35.66 -2.53 12.93
C ILE A 347 37.10 -3.08 12.91
N ARG A 348 37.99 -2.47 12.14
CA ARG A 348 39.40 -2.86 12.10
C ARG A 348 40.06 -2.72 13.46
N GLU A 349 39.93 -1.56 14.14
CA GLU A 349 40.48 -1.33 15.49
C GLU A 349 39.91 -2.31 16.52
N TRP A 350 38.61 -2.64 16.43
CA TRP A 350 37.99 -3.66 17.27
C TRP A 350 38.63 -5.04 17.07
N ASN A 351 38.79 -5.50 15.87
CA ASN A 351 39.33 -6.82 15.53
C ASN A 351 40.84 -6.92 15.84
N GLU A 352 41.57 -5.79 15.90
CA GLU A 352 42.94 -5.74 16.44
C GLU A 352 42.96 -6.01 17.95
N THR A 353 41.95 -5.58 18.69
CA THR A 353 41.84 -5.73 20.13
C THR A 353 41.23 -7.08 20.54
N TRP A 354 40.19 -7.50 19.85
CA TRP A 354 39.39 -8.66 20.19
C TRP A 354 39.48 -9.74 19.11
N ALA A 355 39.65 -10.98 19.53
CA ALA A 355 39.49 -12.13 18.62
C ALA A 355 38.02 -12.40 18.35
N PHE A 356 37.19 -12.27 19.41
CA PHE A 356 35.74 -12.37 19.37
C PHE A 356 35.10 -11.35 20.32
N PRO A 357 33.89 -10.82 20.00
CA PRO A 357 33.19 -10.96 18.71
C PRO A 357 34.07 -10.48 17.55
N HIS A 358 34.10 -11.26 16.47
CA HIS A 358 34.73 -10.82 15.22
C HIS A 358 33.71 -9.97 14.44
N LEU A 359 34.04 -8.71 14.21
CA LEU A 359 33.17 -7.79 13.49
C LEU A 359 33.51 -7.76 12.00
N ILE A 360 32.50 -7.71 11.14
CA ILE A 360 32.69 -7.58 9.71
C ILE A 360 31.81 -6.47 9.13
N CYS A 361 32.36 -5.65 8.25
CA CYS A 361 31.57 -4.76 7.39
C CYS A 361 30.74 -5.64 6.48
N SER A 362 29.44 -5.59 6.58
CA SER A 362 28.57 -6.57 5.95
C SER A 362 27.37 -5.97 5.24
N THR A 363 26.64 -6.87 4.58
CA THR A 363 25.36 -6.65 3.97
C THR A 363 24.36 -7.70 4.48
N ASN A 364 23.07 -7.52 4.24
CA ASN A 364 22.05 -8.49 4.64
C ASN A 364 22.25 -9.83 3.94
N THR A 365 22.66 -9.82 2.68
CA THR A 365 22.95 -11.05 1.91
C THR A 365 24.11 -11.84 2.52
N ARG A 366 25.19 -11.18 2.96
CA ARG A 366 26.30 -11.86 3.65
C ARG A 366 25.84 -12.43 5.01
N PHE A 367 25.09 -11.63 5.78
CA PHE A 367 24.51 -12.11 7.04
C PHE A 367 23.61 -13.32 6.82
N TYR A 368 22.71 -13.28 5.84
CA TYR A 368 21.82 -14.41 5.53
C TYR A 368 22.61 -15.69 5.17
N ALA A 369 23.65 -15.55 4.38
CA ALA A 369 24.46 -16.71 3.95
C ALA A 369 25.09 -17.45 5.13
N ASP A 370 25.56 -16.74 6.15
CA ASP A 370 26.13 -17.32 7.37
C ASP A 370 25.02 -17.80 8.33
N LEU A 371 23.95 -17.02 8.49
CA LEU A 371 22.85 -17.35 9.38
C LEU A 371 22.12 -18.64 8.98
N ILE A 372 21.79 -18.81 7.68
CA ILE A 372 20.97 -19.93 7.22
C ILE A 372 21.61 -21.30 7.49
N GLN A 373 22.93 -21.35 7.65
CA GLN A 373 23.65 -22.56 8.01
C GLN A 373 23.50 -22.95 9.50
N GLN A 374 23.00 -22.03 10.32
CA GLN A 374 22.93 -22.15 11.77
C GLN A 374 21.50 -21.97 12.32
N VAL A 375 20.52 -21.71 11.45
CA VAL A 375 19.10 -21.58 11.85
C VAL A 375 18.62 -22.92 12.41
N PRO A 376 18.02 -22.95 13.62
CA PRO A 376 17.45 -24.14 14.19
C PRO A 376 16.36 -24.76 13.30
N GLU A 377 16.32 -26.10 13.25
CA GLU A 377 15.28 -26.82 12.48
C GLU A 377 13.86 -26.56 13.03
N ASP A 378 13.76 -26.28 14.33
CA ASP A 378 12.53 -26.01 15.06
C ASP A 378 12.17 -24.51 15.17
N LEU A 379 12.78 -23.65 14.33
CA LEU A 379 12.43 -22.23 14.30
C LEU A 379 10.92 -22.08 14.10
N PRO A 380 10.23 -21.27 14.94
CA PRO A 380 8.78 -21.11 14.89
C PRO A 380 8.25 -20.70 13.51
N VAL A 381 7.04 -21.15 13.19
CA VAL A 381 6.33 -20.80 11.96
C VAL A 381 5.09 -20.01 12.35
N PHE A 382 4.94 -18.82 11.79
CA PHE A 382 3.75 -17.99 11.96
C PHE A 382 3.10 -17.68 10.61
N ARG A 383 1.78 -17.48 10.65
CA ARG A 383 0.92 -17.18 9.48
C ARG A 383 0.11 -15.95 9.79
N GLY A 384 -0.15 -15.17 8.74
CA GLY A 384 -1.10 -14.08 8.83
C GLY A 384 -0.50 -12.71 8.57
N ASP A 385 -1.39 -11.78 8.52
CA ASP A 385 -1.18 -10.38 8.23
C ASP A 385 -0.69 -9.60 9.46
N VAL A 386 0.10 -8.59 9.24
CA VAL A 386 0.57 -7.65 10.26
C VAL A 386 -0.09 -6.29 9.98
N PRO A 387 -1.31 -6.05 10.46
CA PRO A 387 -2.01 -4.82 10.12
C PRO A 387 -1.30 -3.61 10.71
N GLY A 388 -1.17 -2.60 9.90
CA GLY A 388 -0.72 -1.29 10.31
C GLY A 388 -1.80 -0.58 11.11
N GLN A 389 -1.39 0.12 12.15
CA GLN A 389 -2.33 0.83 13.00
C GLN A 389 -2.33 2.33 12.72
N ASP A 390 -1.17 2.94 12.75
CA ASP A 390 -1.05 4.40 12.62
C ASP A 390 -0.92 4.83 11.16
N TYR A 391 0.02 4.25 10.42
CA TYR A 391 0.37 4.72 9.08
C TYR A 391 -0.75 4.55 8.05
N PRO A 392 -1.38 3.38 7.89
CA PRO A 392 -2.51 3.28 6.98
C PRO A 392 -3.70 4.16 7.38
N THR A 393 -3.97 4.32 8.70
CA THR A 393 -5.04 5.20 9.17
C THR A 393 -4.68 6.67 9.03
N GLY A 394 -3.39 7.00 9.05
CA GLY A 394 -2.86 8.34 8.82
C GLY A 394 -3.16 8.87 7.42
N ALA A 395 -3.38 8.01 6.43
CA ALA A 395 -3.83 8.38 5.10
C ALA A 395 -5.14 9.18 5.14
N SER A 396 -6.03 8.93 6.11
CA SER A 396 -7.26 9.68 6.32
C SER A 396 -7.03 11.12 6.83
N SER A 397 -5.78 11.50 7.18
CA SER A 397 -5.42 12.88 7.55
C SER A 397 -5.39 13.83 6.33
N THR A 398 -5.31 13.27 5.12
CA THR A 398 -5.34 13.97 3.83
C THR A 398 -6.32 13.28 2.88
N ALA A 399 -7.57 13.13 3.31
CA ALA A 399 -8.59 12.29 2.69
C ALA A 399 -8.79 12.53 1.18
N ALA A 400 -8.72 13.79 0.72
CA ALA A 400 -8.89 14.11 -0.70
C ALA A 400 -7.77 13.52 -1.59
N ALA A 401 -6.51 13.62 -1.17
CA ALA A 401 -5.38 13.08 -1.91
C ALA A 401 -5.37 11.54 -1.84
N THR A 402 -5.72 10.97 -0.70
CA THR A 402 -5.87 9.53 -0.50
C THR A 402 -6.96 8.96 -1.39
N ALA A 403 -8.13 9.59 -1.47
CA ALA A 403 -9.20 9.20 -2.40
C ALA A 403 -8.73 9.23 -3.87
N ALA A 404 -7.99 10.27 -4.26
CA ALA A 404 -7.42 10.36 -5.61
C ALA A 404 -6.44 9.23 -5.90
N ASN A 405 -5.55 8.89 -4.95
CA ASN A 405 -4.60 7.79 -5.13
C ASN A 405 -5.26 6.42 -5.11
N ARG A 406 -6.31 6.24 -4.30
CA ARG A 406 -7.12 5.02 -4.33
C ARG A 406 -7.71 4.77 -5.73
N VAL A 407 -8.21 5.79 -6.39
CA VAL A 407 -8.66 5.69 -7.80
C VAL A 407 -7.50 5.30 -8.72
N ASN A 408 -6.27 5.78 -8.47
CA ASN A 408 -5.11 5.43 -9.29
C ASN A 408 -4.78 3.94 -9.24
N HIS A 409 -5.03 3.26 -8.12
CA HIS A 409 -4.81 1.80 -7.99
C HIS A 409 -5.58 0.98 -9.02
N TYR A 410 -6.70 1.52 -9.53
CA TYR A 410 -7.50 0.90 -10.61
C TYR A 410 -7.22 1.57 -11.96
N ALA A 411 -7.09 2.89 -11.97
CA ALA A 411 -6.96 3.65 -13.22
C ALA A 411 -5.64 3.36 -13.95
N VAL A 412 -4.54 3.16 -13.23
CA VAL A 412 -3.23 2.91 -13.85
C VAL A 412 -3.17 1.53 -14.53
N PRO A 413 -3.51 0.41 -13.86
CA PRO A 413 -3.56 -0.91 -14.51
C PRO A 413 -4.57 -0.97 -15.66
N ARG A 414 -5.73 -0.29 -15.51
CA ARG A 414 -6.73 -0.19 -16.56
C ARG A 414 -6.21 0.55 -17.79
N ALA A 415 -5.57 1.70 -17.57
CA ALA A 415 -4.97 2.49 -18.66
C ALA A 415 -3.86 1.70 -19.38
N GLU A 416 -3.03 0.96 -18.64
CA GLU A 416 -1.99 0.08 -19.18
C GLU A 416 -2.58 -1.03 -20.03
N THR A 417 -3.60 -1.73 -19.52
CA THR A 417 -4.29 -2.79 -20.25
C THR A 417 -4.90 -2.27 -21.56
N ARG A 418 -5.59 -1.13 -21.53
CA ARG A 418 -6.14 -0.49 -22.74
C ARG A 418 -5.07 -0.07 -23.72
N ALA A 419 -3.93 0.43 -23.25
CA ALA A 419 -2.80 0.77 -24.09
C ALA A 419 -2.25 -0.44 -24.84
N VAL A 420 -2.16 -1.62 -24.19
CA VAL A 420 -1.78 -2.89 -24.84
C VAL A 420 -2.80 -3.30 -25.89
N LEU A 421 -4.09 -3.26 -25.55
CA LEU A 421 -5.16 -3.64 -26.47
C LEU A 421 -5.21 -2.70 -27.69
N ALA A 422 -5.07 -1.38 -27.46
CA ALA A 422 -5.01 -0.40 -28.54
C ALA A 422 -3.79 -0.60 -29.44
N ALA A 423 -2.62 -0.83 -28.88
CA ALA A 423 -1.39 -1.10 -29.65
C ALA A 423 -1.49 -2.37 -30.49
N GLY A 424 -2.28 -3.37 -30.02
CA GLY A 424 -2.47 -4.64 -30.71
C GLY A 424 -3.45 -4.61 -31.88
N CYS A 425 -4.35 -3.62 -31.93
CA CYS A 425 -5.38 -3.56 -32.98
C CYS A 425 -5.38 -2.26 -33.78
N THR A 426 -4.49 -1.30 -33.47
CA THR A 426 -4.38 0.00 -34.12
C THR A 426 -2.92 0.38 -34.36
N ARG A 427 -2.68 1.60 -34.84
CA ARG A 427 -1.31 2.18 -34.93
C ARG A 427 -0.89 2.89 -33.65
N TYR A 428 -1.57 2.68 -32.54
CA TYR A 428 -1.20 3.30 -31.25
C TYR A 428 0.12 2.72 -30.73
N THR A 429 1.00 3.59 -30.26
CA THR A 429 2.27 3.16 -29.66
C THR A 429 2.13 3.07 -28.15
N TYR A 430 2.45 1.92 -27.57
CA TYR A 430 2.42 1.70 -26.13
C TYR A 430 3.37 2.66 -25.39
N PRO A 431 2.86 3.51 -24.48
CA PRO A 431 3.66 4.58 -23.85
C PRO A 431 4.31 4.11 -22.54
N ALA A 432 5.27 3.18 -22.63
CA ALA A 432 5.90 2.54 -21.46
C ALA A 432 6.39 3.53 -20.39
N GLU A 433 7.11 4.59 -20.79
CA GLU A 433 7.65 5.59 -19.85
C GLU A 433 6.55 6.36 -19.11
N ARG A 434 5.42 6.64 -19.78
CA ARG A 434 4.30 7.35 -19.14
C ARG A 434 3.57 6.46 -18.15
N ILE A 435 3.44 5.18 -18.45
CA ILE A 435 2.83 4.17 -17.57
C ILE A 435 3.71 3.94 -16.34
N ASP A 436 5.02 3.75 -16.53
CA ASP A 436 5.98 3.64 -15.42
C ASP A 436 5.96 4.89 -14.53
N ALA A 437 5.85 6.09 -15.15
CA ALA A 437 5.71 7.33 -14.39
C ALA A 437 4.40 7.37 -13.59
N ALA A 438 3.28 6.85 -14.12
CA ALA A 438 2.01 6.78 -13.40
C ALA A 438 2.10 5.87 -12.18
N TYR A 439 2.65 4.65 -12.32
CA TYR A 439 2.91 3.75 -11.20
C TYR A 439 3.84 4.38 -10.16
N THR A 440 4.93 5.00 -10.61
CA THR A 440 5.88 5.66 -9.70
C THR A 440 5.22 6.74 -8.87
N GLN A 441 4.34 7.56 -9.46
CA GLN A 441 3.59 8.58 -8.71
C GLN A 441 2.63 7.95 -7.70
N THR A 442 1.92 6.90 -8.08
CA THR A 442 1.00 6.17 -7.19
C THR A 442 1.77 5.56 -6.00
N ILE A 443 2.90 4.90 -6.26
CA ILE A 443 3.78 4.33 -5.24
C ILE A 443 4.31 5.42 -4.28
N TRP A 444 4.72 6.58 -4.79
CA TRP A 444 5.17 7.70 -3.96
C TRP A 444 4.10 8.22 -3.00
N HIS A 445 2.83 8.14 -3.38
CA HIS A 445 1.76 8.50 -2.46
C HIS A 445 1.51 7.41 -1.39
N ASP A 446 1.70 6.12 -1.71
CA ASP A 446 1.54 5.01 -0.77
C ASP A 446 2.76 4.81 0.15
N GLU A 447 3.86 5.52 -0.09
CA GLU A 447 5.02 5.57 0.79
C GLU A 447 4.63 6.15 2.15
N HIS A 448 5.24 5.68 3.24
CA HIS A 448 4.77 5.89 4.62
C HIS A 448 4.87 7.33 5.15
N THR A 449 5.67 8.20 4.54
CA THR A 449 5.85 9.58 5.00
C THR A 449 4.74 10.49 4.47
N TRP A 450 3.87 11.01 5.33
CA TRP A 450 2.75 11.86 4.95
C TRP A 450 2.99 13.36 5.07
N GLY A 451 3.85 13.76 5.97
CA GLY A 451 4.12 15.15 6.25
C GLY A 451 5.47 15.37 6.94
N HIS A 452 5.54 16.34 7.83
CA HIS A 452 6.73 16.74 8.56
C HIS A 452 6.67 16.24 10.01
N HIS A 453 7.84 16.08 10.68
CA HIS A 453 7.87 15.68 12.08
C HIS A 453 7.13 16.64 13.02
N PHE A 454 6.98 17.92 12.63
CA PHE A 454 6.01 18.84 13.24
C PHE A 454 4.74 18.82 12.40
N PRO A 455 3.63 18.24 12.86
CA PRO A 455 2.43 17.97 12.04
C PRO A 455 1.54 19.20 11.83
N CYS A 456 2.11 20.38 11.96
CA CYS A 456 1.43 21.66 11.75
C CYS A 456 2.41 22.73 11.26
N GLY A 457 1.88 23.86 10.79
CA GLY A 457 2.66 24.98 10.32
C GLY A 457 3.11 24.89 8.86
N PRO A 458 3.94 25.85 8.39
CA PRO A 458 4.27 25.97 6.97
C PRO A 458 5.04 24.77 6.37
N ALA A 459 5.95 24.18 7.14
CA ALA A 459 6.75 23.03 6.68
C ALA A 459 5.86 21.79 6.44
N ASN A 460 4.97 21.49 7.41
CA ASN A 460 4.03 20.39 7.25
C ASN A 460 3.10 20.62 6.04
N ARG A 461 2.55 21.85 5.91
CA ARG A 461 1.67 22.19 4.77
C ARG A 461 2.37 22.03 3.43
N ALA A 462 3.64 22.40 3.33
CA ALA A 462 4.43 22.19 2.12
C ALA A 462 4.66 20.70 1.81
N GLY A 463 4.96 19.89 2.83
CA GLY A 463 5.11 18.43 2.69
C GLY A 463 3.81 17.75 2.23
N GLU A 464 2.67 18.11 2.82
CA GLU A 464 1.35 17.63 2.38
C GLU A 464 1.05 17.97 0.93
N MET A 465 1.40 19.18 0.50
CA MET A 465 1.19 19.62 -0.89
C MET A 465 2.09 18.80 -1.85
N GLU A 466 3.34 18.55 -1.51
CA GLU A 466 4.21 17.65 -2.30
C GLU A 466 3.63 16.24 -2.36
N LYS A 467 3.18 15.69 -1.23
CA LYS A 467 2.57 14.36 -1.16
C LYS A 467 1.31 14.27 -2.02
N ALA A 468 0.42 15.25 -1.94
CA ALA A 468 -0.80 15.31 -2.74
C ALA A 468 -0.53 15.39 -4.26
N VAL A 469 0.54 16.09 -4.66
CA VAL A 469 0.95 16.17 -6.08
C VAL A 469 1.17 14.79 -6.69
N TYR A 470 1.70 13.84 -5.95
CA TYR A 470 1.89 12.48 -6.45
C TYR A 470 0.57 11.81 -6.83
N ALA A 471 -0.45 11.85 -5.97
CA ALA A 471 -1.77 11.30 -6.28
C ALA A 471 -2.38 11.92 -7.54
N TYR A 472 -2.41 13.25 -7.62
CA TYR A 472 -3.02 13.95 -8.76
C TYR A 472 -2.22 13.82 -10.06
N ARG A 473 -0.91 13.72 -9.98
CA ARG A 473 -0.06 13.48 -11.15
C ARG A 473 -0.20 12.05 -11.66
N GLY A 474 -0.31 11.05 -10.77
CA GLY A 474 -0.65 9.67 -11.13
C GLY A 474 -1.96 9.61 -11.90
N ALA A 475 -3.01 10.26 -11.38
CA ALA A 475 -4.31 10.37 -12.05
C ALA A 475 -4.23 11.02 -13.43
N ALA A 476 -3.48 12.13 -13.56
CA ALA A 476 -3.30 12.82 -14.84
C ALA A 476 -2.60 11.92 -15.88
N PHE A 477 -1.58 11.17 -15.47
CA PHE A 477 -0.85 10.27 -16.36
C PHE A 477 -1.70 9.08 -16.79
N ALA A 478 -2.44 8.45 -15.87
CA ALA A 478 -3.37 7.37 -16.19
C ALA A 478 -4.46 7.83 -17.15
N HIS A 479 -5.07 9.00 -16.88
CA HIS A 479 -6.10 9.58 -17.75
C HIS A 479 -5.57 9.89 -19.16
N ASP A 480 -4.36 10.45 -19.29
CA ASP A 480 -3.74 10.73 -20.62
C ASP A 480 -3.54 9.44 -21.43
N VAL A 481 -3.01 8.39 -20.79
CA VAL A 481 -2.81 7.08 -21.44
C VAL A 481 -4.13 6.47 -21.85
N GLU A 482 -5.10 6.44 -20.94
CA GLU A 482 -6.40 5.83 -21.15
C GLU A 482 -7.19 6.50 -22.29
N ASN A 483 -7.28 7.84 -22.27
CA ASN A 483 -7.99 8.60 -23.30
C ASN A 483 -7.40 8.42 -24.67
N LYS A 484 -6.07 8.43 -24.79
CA LYS A 484 -5.40 8.21 -26.07
C LYS A 484 -5.61 6.79 -26.61
N ALA A 485 -5.57 5.79 -25.71
CA ALA A 485 -5.84 4.40 -26.09
C ALA A 485 -7.29 4.21 -26.55
N MET A 486 -8.26 4.74 -25.77
CA MET A 486 -9.67 4.69 -26.15
C MET A 486 -9.94 5.40 -27.46
N ALA A 487 -9.34 6.59 -27.66
CA ALA A 487 -9.48 7.34 -28.90
C ALA A 487 -8.93 6.56 -30.11
N ALA A 488 -7.77 5.90 -29.95
CA ALA A 488 -7.19 5.10 -31.02
C ALA A 488 -8.10 3.93 -31.43
N ILE A 489 -8.71 3.25 -30.46
CA ILE A 489 -9.67 2.16 -30.72
C ILE A 489 -10.94 2.74 -31.35
N ALA A 490 -11.56 3.77 -30.77
CA ALA A 490 -12.80 4.36 -31.27
C ALA A 490 -12.67 4.93 -32.70
N ASP A 491 -11.53 5.52 -33.02
CA ASP A 491 -11.23 6.01 -34.36
C ASP A 491 -11.03 4.87 -35.40
N ALA A 492 -10.78 3.65 -34.95
CA ALA A 492 -10.65 2.47 -35.78
C ALA A 492 -11.96 1.67 -35.93
N VAL A 493 -13.00 1.97 -35.13
CA VAL A 493 -14.31 1.28 -35.20
C VAL A 493 -15.07 1.71 -36.45
N GLU A 494 -15.69 0.74 -37.17
CA GLU A 494 -16.57 1.02 -38.28
C GLU A 494 -17.84 1.75 -37.85
N ILE A 495 -18.02 2.97 -38.34
CA ILE A 495 -19.17 3.84 -38.03
C ILE A 495 -19.75 4.46 -39.29
N GLU A 496 -20.98 4.92 -39.20
CA GLU A 496 -21.60 5.71 -40.27
C GLU A 496 -20.95 7.09 -40.35
N GLN A 497 -20.41 7.43 -41.54
CA GLN A 497 -19.71 8.70 -41.71
C GLN A 497 -20.68 9.90 -41.57
N GLY A 498 -20.18 10.98 -40.94
CA GLY A 498 -20.94 12.20 -40.73
C GLY A 498 -21.93 12.13 -39.56
N LYS A 499 -21.96 11.02 -38.82
CA LYS A 499 -22.76 10.90 -37.58
C LYS A 499 -21.87 10.77 -36.36
N VAL A 500 -22.35 11.29 -35.24
CA VAL A 500 -21.67 11.14 -33.93
C VAL A 500 -21.99 9.76 -33.37
N HIS A 501 -20.94 9.08 -32.92
CA HIS A 501 -21.04 7.80 -32.23
C HIS A 501 -20.39 7.90 -30.85
N LEU A 502 -20.88 7.06 -29.95
CA LEU A 502 -20.32 6.83 -28.63
C LEU A 502 -19.76 5.41 -28.55
N VAL A 503 -18.51 5.25 -28.25
CA VAL A 503 -17.88 3.95 -27.98
C VAL A 503 -17.71 3.79 -26.49
N VAL A 504 -18.40 2.80 -25.90
CA VAL A 504 -18.39 2.49 -24.46
C VAL A 504 -17.49 1.29 -24.21
N PHE A 505 -16.62 1.39 -23.24
CA PHE A 505 -15.60 0.38 -22.91
C PHE A 505 -15.89 -0.28 -21.57
N ASN A 506 -15.80 -1.61 -21.53
CA ASN A 506 -15.83 -2.41 -20.32
C ASN A 506 -14.42 -2.71 -19.84
N PRO A 507 -14.03 -2.32 -18.62
CA PRO A 507 -12.73 -2.65 -18.05
C PRO A 507 -12.64 -4.04 -17.41
N SER A 508 -13.75 -4.77 -17.29
CA SER A 508 -13.83 -6.12 -16.72
C SER A 508 -13.42 -7.20 -17.72
N PRO A 509 -12.73 -8.26 -17.28
CA PRO A 509 -12.45 -9.44 -18.12
C PRO A 509 -13.69 -10.30 -18.41
N HIS A 510 -14.85 -9.92 -17.86
CA HIS A 510 -16.16 -10.58 -18.07
C HIS A 510 -17.13 -9.61 -18.75
N GLU A 511 -18.12 -10.17 -19.46
CA GLU A 511 -19.24 -9.38 -19.95
C GLU A 511 -20.00 -8.78 -18.75
N ARG A 512 -20.41 -7.51 -18.87
CA ARG A 512 -20.99 -6.76 -17.76
C ARG A 512 -22.15 -5.90 -18.22
N THR A 513 -23.23 -5.89 -17.43
CA THR A 513 -24.34 -4.94 -17.57
C THR A 513 -24.27 -3.91 -16.45
N ASP A 514 -24.11 -2.63 -16.79
CA ASP A 514 -23.97 -1.56 -15.81
C ASP A 514 -24.39 -0.19 -16.35
N LEU A 515 -24.40 0.78 -15.43
CA LEU A 515 -24.63 2.18 -15.74
C LEU A 515 -23.44 2.79 -16.51
N VAL A 516 -23.75 3.39 -17.64
CA VAL A 516 -22.87 4.35 -18.32
C VAL A 516 -23.22 5.75 -17.86
N SER A 517 -22.25 6.53 -17.37
CA SER A 517 -22.44 7.94 -16.99
C SER A 517 -21.27 8.76 -17.53
N LEU A 518 -21.51 9.55 -18.58
CA LEU A 518 -20.47 10.23 -19.35
C LEU A 518 -20.77 11.73 -19.51
N PRO A 519 -19.76 12.61 -19.31
CA PRO A 519 -19.95 14.05 -19.54
C PRO A 519 -20.29 14.36 -21.00
N MET A 520 -21.36 15.09 -21.23
CA MET A 520 -21.78 15.49 -22.57
C MET A 520 -20.93 16.56 -23.23
N ARG A 521 -20.03 17.19 -22.51
CA ARG A 521 -19.15 18.25 -23.06
C ARG A 521 -18.32 17.78 -24.26
N GLU A 522 -18.03 16.48 -24.32
CA GLU A 522 -17.30 15.89 -25.44
C GLU A 522 -18.13 15.89 -26.74
N ILE A 523 -19.46 15.92 -26.64
CA ILE A 523 -20.35 16.03 -27.79
C ILE A 523 -20.21 17.38 -28.51
N GLU A 524 -19.94 18.44 -27.77
CA GLU A 524 -19.68 19.77 -28.35
C GLU A 524 -18.50 19.76 -29.32
N ASN A 525 -17.64 18.76 -29.13
CA ASN A 525 -16.49 18.54 -29.96
C ASN A 525 -16.74 17.53 -31.10
N CYS A 526 -17.97 17.04 -31.32
CA CYS A 526 -18.33 16.07 -32.33
C CYS A 526 -19.51 16.58 -33.16
N GLY A 527 -19.28 17.30 -34.22
CA GLY A 527 -20.31 17.82 -35.08
C GLY A 527 -20.32 17.17 -36.47
N SER A 528 -21.47 17.20 -37.17
CA SER A 528 -21.60 16.67 -38.54
C SER A 528 -20.79 17.45 -39.59
N ASP A 529 -20.47 18.70 -39.30
CA ASP A 529 -19.71 19.61 -40.18
C ASP A 529 -18.20 19.71 -39.80
N VAL A 530 -17.69 18.70 -39.11
CA VAL A 530 -16.31 18.68 -38.67
C VAL A 530 -15.36 18.65 -39.85
N LYS A 531 -14.68 19.75 -40.08
CA LYS A 531 -13.46 19.76 -40.88
C LYS A 531 -12.26 19.54 -39.99
N PHE A 532 -11.63 18.39 -40.12
CA PHE A 532 -10.31 18.19 -39.55
C PHE A 532 -9.33 19.16 -40.17
N LEU A 533 -8.90 20.12 -39.40
CA LEU A 533 -7.75 20.91 -39.74
C LEU A 533 -6.53 20.16 -39.19
N ARG A 534 -5.80 19.46 -40.04
CA ARG A 534 -4.50 18.89 -39.69
C ARG A 534 -3.59 19.99 -39.20
N GLY A 535 -2.78 19.73 -38.18
CA GLY A 535 -1.76 20.66 -37.71
C GLY A 535 -0.92 21.17 -38.90
N GLY A 536 -0.97 22.47 -39.19
CA GLY A 536 -0.33 23.11 -40.30
C GLY A 536 -1.26 23.70 -41.35
N GLU A 537 -2.55 23.32 -41.39
CA GLU A 537 -3.52 23.86 -42.35
C GLU A 537 -4.37 25.01 -41.75
N ASP A 538 -4.45 25.11 -40.41
CA ASP A 538 -5.09 26.22 -39.72
C ASP A 538 -4.05 27.31 -39.37
N PRO A 539 -4.19 28.53 -39.86
CA PRO A 539 -3.31 29.62 -39.47
C PRO A 539 -3.42 29.98 -37.95
N ARG A 540 -4.42 29.44 -37.25
CA ARG A 540 -4.57 29.53 -35.79
C ARG A 540 -3.95 28.36 -35.05
N ALA A 541 -3.47 27.32 -35.73
CA ALA A 541 -2.83 26.13 -35.13
C ALA A 541 -1.49 26.45 -34.39
N GLY A 542 -0.95 27.66 -34.58
CA GLY A 542 0.16 28.18 -33.80
C GLY A 542 -0.24 28.89 -32.50
N LEU A 543 -1.52 29.08 -32.25
CA LEU A 543 -1.99 29.54 -30.96
C LEU A 543 -2.08 28.30 -30.05
N ASN A 544 -1.09 28.14 -29.17
CA ASN A 544 -1.09 27.15 -28.11
C ASN A 544 -2.38 27.22 -27.32
N TYR A 545 -3.37 26.44 -27.70
CA TYR A 545 -4.49 26.17 -26.80
C TYR A 545 -3.98 25.27 -25.66
N PRO A 546 -4.14 25.72 -24.40
CA PRO A 546 -3.48 25.07 -23.28
C PRO A 546 -4.02 23.67 -22.95
N PHE A 547 -4.96 23.13 -23.69
CA PHE A 547 -5.66 21.89 -23.33
C PHE A 547 -5.32 20.67 -24.18
N GLY A 548 -4.29 20.75 -25.05
CA GLY A 548 -3.66 19.57 -25.65
C GLY A 548 -4.62 18.54 -26.28
N LEU A 549 -5.75 18.98 -26.82
CA LEU A 549 -6.75 18.09 -27.39
C LEU A 549 -6.37 17.54 -28.77
N GLY A 550 -5.07 17.59 -29.09
CA GLY A 550 -4.57 17.06 -30.33
C GLY A 550 -5.25 17.69 -31.55
N ASP A 551 -5.35 16.95 -32.62
CA ASP A 551 -5.95 17.37 -33.90
C ASP A 551 -7.50 17.39 -33.92
N ARG A 552 -8.15 17.41 -32.75
CA ARG A 552 -9.61 17.31 -32.62
C ARG A 552 -10.26 18.69 -32.40
N TRP A 553 -10.33 19.52 -33.41
CA TRP A 553 -11.04 20.79 -33.39
C TRP A 553 -12.37 20.72 -34.11
N HIS A 554 -13.45 21.15 -33.42
CA HIS A 554 -14.80 21.17 -33.96
C HIS A 554 -15.31 22.59 -34.06
N LEU A 555 -15.74 22.95 -35.22
CA LEU A 555 -16.17 24.35 -35.47
C LEU A 555 -17.67 24.56 -35.34
N SER A 556 -18.48 23.48 -35.29
CA SER A 556 -19.92 23.57 -35.19
C SER A 556 -20.50 22.26 -34.65
N PRO A 557 -20.77 22.16 -33.34
CA PRO A 557 -21.48 21.01 -32.79
C PRO A 557 -22.89 20.90 -33.37
N GLU A 558 -23.39 19.69 -33.53
CA GLU A 558 -24.79 19.42 -33.95
C GLU A 558 -25.73 19.97 -32.85
N PRO A 559 -26.55 21.00 -33.10
CA PRO A 559 -27.33 21.68 -32.08
C PRO A 559 -28.30 20.77 -31.32
N ASP A 560 -28.91 19.81 -32.02
CA ASP A 560 -29.86 18.91 -31.40
C ASP A 560 -29.18 17.89 -30.47
N LEU A 561 -27.98 17.40 -30.80
CA LEU A 561 -27.22 16.53 -29.90
C LEU A 561 -26.82 17.24 -28.60
N VAL A 562 -26.32 18.46 -28.72
CA VAL A 562 -25.97 19.30 -27.58
C VAL A 562 -27.18 19.64 -26.72
N ALA A 563 -28.34 19.88 -27.37
CA ALA A 563 -29.59 20.11 -26.67
C ALA A 563 -30.21 18.84 -26.03
N GLY A 564 -29.62 17.65 -26.24
CA GLY A 564 -30.16 16.40 -25.75
C GLY A 564 -31.38 15.90 -26.52
N LYS A 565 -31.50 16.26 -27.80
CA LYS A 565 -32.60 15.87 -28.69
C LYS A 565 -32.14 14.85 -29.72
N PHE A 566 -31.90 13.63 -29.28
CA PHE A 566 -31.42 12.55 -30.15
C PHE A 566 -31.96 11.19 -29.70
N ASN A 567 -31.98 10.22 -30.61
CA ASN A 567 -32.13 8.84 -30.31
C ASN A 567 -30.73 8.23 -30.16
N LEU A 568 -30.54 7.38 -29.13
CA LEU A 568 -29.32 6.61 -28.91
C LEU A 568 -29.58 5.20 -29.45
N VAL A 569 -28.92 4.83 -30.56
CA VAL A 569 -29.13 3.57 -31.27
C VAL A 569 -27.90 2.69 -31.13
N ASP A 570 -28.09 1.49 -30.64
CA ASP A 570 -27.06 0.45 -30.64
C ASP A 570 -26.71 0.03 -32.06
N VAL A 571 -25.45 0.21 -32.49
CA VAL A 571 -25.04 -0.06 -33.87
C VAL A 571 -25.06 -1.55 -34.21
N ALA A 572 -24.86 -2.42 -33.22
CA ALA A 572 -24.82 -3.87 -33.46
C ALA A 572 -26.22 -4.49 -33.65
N THR A 573 -27.26 -3.94 -33.00
CA THR A 573 -28.62 -4.46 -33.03
C THR A 573 -29.59 -3.58 -33.81
N ASP A 574 -29.20 -2.32 -34.07
CA ASP A 574 -30.03 -1.25 -34.65
C ASP A 574 -31.29 -0.91 -33.80
N GLU A 575 -31.20 -1.20 -32.47
CA GLU A 575 -32.27 -0.93 -31.51
C GLU A 575 -32.01 0.38 -30.74
N GLU A 576 -33.09 1.10 -30.44
CA GLU A 576 -33.01 2.29 -29.61
C GLU A 576 -32.70 1.92 -28.14
N THR A 577 -31.75 2.61 -27.54
CA THR A 577 -31.38 2.50 -26.12
C THR A 577 -31.96 3.66 -25.33
N ALA A 578 -32.74 3.34 -24.29
CA ALA A 578 -33.30 4.34 -23.39
C ALA A 578 -32.18 5.02 -22.60
N TYR A 579 -32.18 6.35 -22.53
CA TYR A 579 -31.21 7.14 -21.81
C TYR A 579 -31.84 8.36 -21.12
N CYS A 580 -31.08 8.98 -20.24
CA CYS A 580 -31.43 10.28 -19.66
C CYS A 580 -30.22 11.22 -19.63
N ILE A 581 -30.50 12.51 -19.41
CA ILE A 581 -29.48 13.55 -19.27
C ILE A 581 -29.60 14.13 -17.88
N VAL A 582 -28.56 13.95 -17.06
CA VAL A 582 -28.51 14.37 -15.67
C VAL A 582 -27.62 15.62 -15.54
N PRO A 583 -28.14 16.73 -15.01
CA PRO A 583 -27.32 17.91 -14.74
C PRO A 583 -26.24 17.61 -13.70
N LEU A 584 -24.98 18.03 -13.97
CA LEU A 584 -23.90 17.93 -12.99
C LEU A 584 -24.12 18.89 -11.81
N GLY A 585 -23.67 18.46 -10.61
CA GLY A 585 -23.85 19.22 -9.38
C GLY A 585 -25.27 19.13 -8.80
N THR A 586 -26.07 18.20 -9.30
CA THR A 586 -27.31 17.73 -8.65
C THR A 586 -26.98 16.60 -7.65
N PRO A 587 -27.91 16.23 -6.76
CA PRO A 587 -27.72 15.07 -5.89
C PRO A 587 -27.36 13.77 -6.61
N LEU A 588 -27.81 13.58 -7.85
CA LEU A 588 -27.52 12.41 -8.66
C LEU A 588 -26.10 12.38 -9.26
N ALA A 589 -25.53 13.53 -9.50
CA ALA A 589 -24.20 13.67 -10.04
C ALA A 589 -23.39 14.66 -9.21
N PRO A 590 -23.20 14.37 -7.91
CA PRO A 590 -22.40 15.22 -7.06
C PRO A 590 -20.96 15.19 -7.56
N THR A 591 -20.35 16.37 -7.66
CA THR A 591 -18.95 16.48 -8.05
C THR A 591 -18.18 17.16 -6.92
N PRO A 592 -16.90 16.87 -6.74
CA PRO A 592 -16.05 17.61 -5.79
C PRO A 592 -16.09 19.13 -6.03
N TYR A 593 -16.45 19.54 -7.24
CA TYR A 593 -16.62 20.93 -7.65
C TYR A 593 -18.01 21.50 -7.34
N ALA A 594 -18.99 20.70 -6.99
CA ALA A 594 -20.32 21.19 -6.64
C ALA A 594 -20.29 22.10 -5.42
N ALA A 595 -19.45 21.81 -4.44
CA ALA A 595 -19.22 22.68 -3.29
C ALA A 595 -18.59 24.03 -3.66
N GLN A 596 -17.84 24.12 -4.74
CA GLN A 596 -17.27 25.38 -5.24
C GLN A 596 -18.30 26.28 -5.90
N ARG A 597 -19.44 25.74 -6.34
CA ARG A 597 -20.54 26.55 -6.89
C ARG A 597 -21.23 27.43 -5.86
N ILE A 598 -21.16 27.10 -4.59
CA ILE A 598 -21.84 27.87 -3.52
C ILE A 598 -21.20 29.24 -3.33
N GLY A 599 -19.96 29.45 -3.77
CA GLY A 599 -19.27 30.75 -3.66
C GLY A 599 -19.25 31.60 -4.92
N ILE A 600 -19.70 31.09 -6.07
CA ILE A 600 -19.61 31.73 -7.38
C ILE A 600 -21.02 32.20 -7.82
N GLY A 601 -21.89 32.55 -6.90
CA GLY A 601 -23.12 33.30 -7.24
C GLY A 601 -22.75 34.46 -8.16
N ASP A 602 -23.54 34.77 -9.18
CA ASP A 602 -23.40 35.85 -10.16
C ASP A 602 -22.01 36.15 -10.79
N GLY A 603 -20.92 35.69 -10.19
CA GLY A 603 -19.56 35.87 -10.71
C GLY A 603 -19.29 35.07 -11.97
N SER A 604 -20.01 33.96 -12.19
CA SER A 604 -19.90 33.12 -13.40
C SER A 604 -20.28 33.89 -14.66
N ARG A 605 -21.18 34.87 -14.59
CA ARG A 605 -21.52 35.74 -15.69
C ARG A 605 -20.42 36.72 -16.12
N ARG A 606 -19.39 36.92 -15.29
CA ARG A 606 -18.29 37.84 -15.62
C ARG A 606 -17.17 37.22 -16.45
N PHE A 607 -17.06 35.89 -16.52
CA PHE A 607 -15.92 35.27 -17.16
C PHE A 607 -16.22 34.60 -18.51
N GLY A 608 -17.45 34.60 -19.00
CA GLY A 608 -17.79 34.14 -20.37
C GLY A 608 -17.30 32.77 -20.81
N LEU A 609 -16.40 32.15 -20.04
CA LEU A 609 -15.76 30.86 -20.29
C LEU A 609 -16.58 29.67 -19.79
N PHE A 610 -17.59 29.90 -18.98
CA PHE A 610 -18.39 28.84 -18.35
C PHE A 610 -19.88 28.90 -18.75
N GLU A 611 -20.27 29.84 -19.60
CA GLU A 611 -21.54 29.83 -20.26
C GLU A 611 -21.49 29.17 -21.62
N SER A 612 -21.03 27.91 -21.69
CA SER A 612 -21.56 27.11 -22.78
C SER A 612 -22.98 26.71 -22.40
N PRO A 613 -24.00 27.17 -23.09
CA PRO A 613 -25.41 26.81 -22.79
C PRO A 613 -25.69 25.33 -23.08
N ALA A 614 -24.71 24.65 -23.63
CA ALA A 614 -24.85 23.37 -24.22
C ALA A 614 -24.01 22.34 -23.53
N GLY A 615 -24.15 21.44 -22.81
CA GLY A 615 -23.39 20.27 -22.42
C GLY A 615 -22.46 20.41 -21.20
N LEU A 616 -21.89 21.57 -20.93
CA LEU A 616 -21.12 21.80 -19.71
C LEU A 616 -22.04 21.62 -18.50
N GLY A 617 -21.78 20.58 -17.74
CA GLY A 617 -22.56 20.27 -16.57
C GLY A 617 -23.73 19.32 -16.77
N LYS A 618 -23.67 18.44 -17.77
CA LYS A 618 -24.64 17.35 -17.98
C LYS A 618 -23.90 16.03 -18.23
N ASN A 619 -24.46 14.94 -17.69
CA ASN A 619 -24.07 13.58 -18.04
C ASN A 619 -25.14 12.91 -18.89
N LEU A 620 -24.71 12.13 -19.89
CA LEU A 620 -25.52 11.14 -20.56
C LEU A 620 -25.48 9.85 -19.73
N GLU A 621 -26.64 9.33 -19.36
CA GLU A 621 -26.76 8.12 -18.55
C GLU A 621 -27.70 7.09 -19.17
N PHE A 622 -27.25 5.83 -19.22
CA PHE A 622 -28.02 4.69 -19.66
C PHE A 622 -27.43 3.38 -19.15
N VAL A 623 -28.21 2.30 -19.14
CA VAL A 623 -27.74 0.96 -18.77
C VAL A 623 -27.53 0.14 -20.04
N THR A 624 -26.39 -0.54 -20.12
CA THR A 624 -26.08 -1.42 -21.26
C THR A 624 -25.17 -2.57 -20.86
N THR A 625 -25.14 -3.62 -21.72
CA THR A 625 -24.21 -4.75 -21.61
C THR A 625 -23.04 -4.55 -22.55
N VAL A 626 -21.82 -4.65 -22.04
CA VAL A 626 -20.59 -4.49 -22.83
C VAL A 626 -19.71 -5.72 -22.69
N PRO A 627 -19.17 -6.28 -23.80
CA PRO A 627 -18.31 -7.48 -23.77
C PRO A 627 -17.05 -7.32 -22.94
N ALA A 628 -16.46 -8.46 -22.55
CA ALA A 628 -15.24 -8.57 -21.73
C ALA A 628 -14.04 -7.79 -22.30
N LEU A 629 -13.44 -6.93 -21.49
CA LEU A 629 -12.32 -6.03 -21.86
C LEU A 629 -12.46 -5.49 -23.28
N GLY A 630 -13.69 -5.21 -23.67
CA GLY A 630 -14.12 -4.85 -25.01
C GLY A 630 -14.87 -3.54 -25.05
N TYR A 631 -15.63 -3.37 -26.11
CA TYR A 631 -16.41 -2.16 -26.31
C TYR A 631 -17.72 -2.45 -27.05
N ARG A 632 -18.66 -1.48 -26.94
CA ARG A 632 -19.92 -1.42 -27.67
C ARG A 632 -20.17 -0.01 -28.17
N THR A 633 -20.69 0.12 -29.40
CA THR A 633 -20.82 1.40 -30.11
C THR A 633 -22.29 1.77 -30.26
N PHE A 634 -22.59 3.03 -29.96
CA PHE A 634 -23.91 3.63 -30.10
C PHE A 634 -23.86 4.79 -31.08
N ARG A 635 -24.90 4.91 -31.94
CA ARG A 635 -25.09 6.01 -32.86
C ARG A 635 -26.03 7.05 -32.25
N MET A 636 -25.72 8.31 -32.36
CA MET A 636 -26.57 9.41 -31.91
C MET A 636 -27.27 10.04 -33.11
N GLU A 637 -28.57 9.91 -33.15
CA GLU A 637 -29.40 10.41 -34.26
C GLU A 637 -30.24 11.61 -33.84
N PRO A 638 -30.06 12.81 -34.45
CA PRO A 638 -30.87 13.98 -34.13
C PRO A 638 -32.39 13.66 -34.28
N ALA A 639 -33.14 13.94 -33.23
CA ALA A 639 -34.59 13.62 -33.18
C ALA A 639 -35.51 14.85 -33.25
N GLY A 640 -34.95 16.07 -33.17
CA GLY A 640 -35.73 17.31 -33.24
C GLY A 640 -36.62 17.58 -32.01
N VAL A 641 -36.79 16.60 -31.12
CA VAL A 641 -37.60 16.69 -29.90
C VAL A 641 -36.76 16.29 -28.68
N PRO A 642 -36.95 16.92 -27.50
CA PRO A 642 -36.26 16.46 -26.29
C PRO A 642 -36.68 15.04 -25.92
N VAL A 643 -35.72 14.23 -25.49
CA VAL A 643 -35.98 12.94 -24.88
C VAL A 643 -36.74 13.16 -23.57
N PRO A 644 -37.76 12.33 -23.24
CA PRO A 644 -38.43 12.39 -21.96
C PRO A 644 -37.44 12.34 -20.79
N ALA A 645 -37.62 13.18 -19.81
CA ALA A 645 -36.77 13.23 -18.62
C ALA A 645 -36.76 11.91 -17.84
N SER A 646 -37.79 11.10 -18.01
CA SER A 646 -37.87 9.74 -17.47
C SER A 646 -38.43 8.82 -18.54
N PRO A 647 -37.72 7.74 -18.92
CA PRO A 647 -38.26 6.72 -19.83
C PRO A 647 -39.54 6.14 -19.24
N SER A 648 -40.59 5.99 -20.05
CA SER A 648 -41.82 5.33 -19.62
C SER A 648 -41.55 3.84 -19.40
N GLY A 649 -41.94 3.30 -18.23
CA GLY A 649 -41.87 1.87 -17.96
C GLY A 649 -40.64 1.39 -17.21
N THR A 650 -39.96 2.30 -16.49
CA THR A 650 -38.95 1.86 -15.51
C THR A 650 -39.58 1.17 -14.30
N ASP A 651 -38.83 0.30 -13.63
CA ASP A 651 -39.21 -0.38 -12.38
C ASP A 651 -39.08 0.52 -11.14
N LEU A 652 -38.86 1.83 -11.33
CA LEU A 652 -38.62 2.79 -10.28
C LEU A 652 -39.92 3.38 -9.70
N SER A 653 -39.96 3.55 -8.38
CA SER A 653 -40.96 4.40 -7.71
C SER A 653 -40.31 5.28 -6.64
N ALA A 654 -40.98 6.43 -6.36
CA ALA A 654 -40.61 7.33 -5.26
C ALA A 654 -41.89 7.88 -4.61
N ASP A 655 -41.98 7.79 -3.28
CA ASP A 655 -43.09 8.30 -2.49
C ASP A 655 -42.61 8.79 -1.12
N GLY A 656 -42.83 10.07 -0.84
CA GLY A 656 -42.37 10.72 0.40
C GLY A 656 -40.85 10.70 0.57
N THR A 657 -40.32 9.78 1.36
CA THR A 657 -38.92 9.53 1.60
C THR A 657 -38.51 8.07 1.26
N THR A 658 -39.36 7.39 0.48
CA THR A 658 -39.16 6.01 0.06
C THR A 658 -38.87 5.94 -1.43
N ILE A 659 -37.89 5.13 -1.83
CA ILE A 659 -37.56 4.81 -3.20
C ILE A 659 -37.53 3.30 -3.39
N GLU A 660 -37.93 2.83 -4.58
CA GLU A 660 -37.90 1.40 -4.92
C GLU A 660 -37.45 1.19 -6.36
N ASN A 661 -36.80 0.05 -6.60
CA ASN A 661 -36.67 -0.58 -7.89
C ASN A 661 -37.15 -2.04 -7.85
N ALA A 662 -36.86 -2.86 -8.85
CA ALA A 662 -37.24 -4.28 -8.82
C ALA A 662 -36.70 -5.03 -7.60
N HIS A 663 -35.49 -4.70 -7.14
CA HIS A 663 -34.72 -5.45 -6.15
C HIS A 663 -34.83 -4.88 -4.74
N TYR A 664 -34.83 -3.56 -4.58
CA TYR A 664 -34.74 -2.91 -3.28
C TYR A 664 -35.87 -1.91 -3.04
N ARG A 665 -36.27 -1.79 -1.77
CA ARG A 665 -37.04 -0.69 -1.23
C ARG A 665 -36.27 -0.02 -0.11
N ILE A 666 -36.03 1.29 -0.24
CA ILE A 666 -35.25 2.09 0.72
C ILE A 666 -36.14 3.15 1.34
N ARG A 667 -36.10 3.31 2.67
CA ARG A 667 -36.81 4.34 3.39
C ARG A 667 -35.86 5.12 4.29
N VAL A 668 -35.93 6.45 4.18
CA VAL A 668 -35.16 7.40 5.00
C VAL A 668 -36.13 8.15 5.91
N ALA A 669 -35.86 8.18 7.22
CA ALA A 669 -36.67 8.94 8.17
C ALA A 669 -36.47 10.46 8.03
N ASP A 670 -37.42 11.26 8.55
CA ASP A 670 -37.30 12.73 8.61
C ASP A 670 -36.06 13.19 9.41
N THR A 671 -35.51 12.34 10.22
CA THR A 671 -34.24 12.57 10.95
C THR A 671 -32.98 12.36 10.10
N GLY A 672 -33.10 12.06 8.81
CA GLY A 672 -31.98 11.78 7.91
C GLY A 672 -31.32 10.42 8.15
N VAL A 673 -32.03 9.50 8.82
CA VAL A 673 -31.55 8.15 9.08
C VAL A 673 -32.12 7.21 8.04
N VAL A 674 -31.30 6.37 7.44
CA VAL A 674 -31.75 5.26 6.59
C VAL A 674 -32.32 4.17 7.53
N GLU A 675 -33.63 4.09 7.61
CA GLU A 675 -34.32 3.16 8.50
C GLU A 675 -34.47 1.75 7.93
N SER A 676 -34.48 1.64 6.60
CA SER A 676 -34.72 0.37 5.93
C SER A 676 -34.05 0.35 4.56
N ILE A 677 -33.37 -0.73 4.30
CA ILE A 677 -32.95 -1.21 2.97
C ILE A 677 -33.49 -2.64 2.86
N PHE A 678 -34.68 -2.78 2.34
CA PHE A 678 -35.35 -4.06 2.22
C PHE A 678 -35.04 -4.71 0.87
N ASP A 679 -34.38 -5.86 0.89
CA ASP A 679 -34.14 -6.69 -0.28
C ASP A 679 -35.43 -7.50 -0.60
N LYS A 680 -36.05 -7.20 -1.74
CA LYS A 680 -37.30 -7.83 -2.20
C LYS A 680 -37.10 -9.26 -2.72
N ASP A 681 -35.92 -9.55 -3.25
CA ASP A 681 -35.60 -10.87 -3.81
C ASP A 681 -35.33 -11.89 -2.69
N LEU A 682 -34.72 -11.42 -1.60
CA LEU A 682 -34.38 -12.24 -0.45
C LEU A 682 -35.46 -12.20 0.66
N ASP A 683 -36.43 -11.28 0.56
CA ASP A 683 -37.43 -10.97 1.61
C ASP A 683 -36.75 -10.66 2.97
N ARG A 684 -35.72 -9.79 2.96
CA ARG A 684 -34.85 -9.49 4.11
C ARG A 684 -34.64 -7.98 4.30
N GLU A 685 -34.70 -7.57 5.57
CA GLU A 685 -34.22 -6.24 6.01
C GLU A 685 -32.70 -6.30 6.19
N LEU A 686 -31.99 -5.36 5.57
CA LEU A 686 -30.52 -5.31 5.66
C LEU A 686 -30.02 -4.34 6.75
N VAL A 687 -30.84 -3.40 7.22
CA VAL A 687 -30.45 -2.39 8.20
C VAL A 687 -30.77 -2.87 9.61
N SER A 688 -29.80 -2.77 10.52
CA SER A 688 -30.00 -3.07 11.94
C SER A 688 -30.72 -1.92 12.65
N GLY A 689 -31.81 -2.24 13.39
CA GLY A 689 -32.49 -1.29 14.28
C GLY A 689 -31.90 -1.17 15.67
N ASP A 690 -30.98 -2.06 16.05
CA ASP A 690 -30.46 -2.19 17.42
C ASP A 690 -29.01 -1.68 17.58
N SER A 691 -28.46 -1.01 16.56
CA SER A 691 -27.09 -0.49 16.59
C SER A 691 -26.99 0.81 17.38
N SER A 692 -25.80 1.09 17.90
CA SER A 692 -25.45 2.36 18.56
C SER A 692 -25.60 3.58 17.64
N TYR A 693 -25.37 3.39 16.35
CA TYR A 693 -25.51 4.40 15.31
C TYR A 693 -26.37 3.88 14.17
N ALA A 694 -27.24 4.73 13.67
CA ALA A 694 -28.11 4.39 12.56
C ALA A 694 -27.32 4.36 11.23
N PHE A 695 -27.86 3.66 10.23
CA PHE A 695 -27.25 3.53 8.91
C PHE A 695 -27.12 4.87 8.21
N GLY A 696 -25.96 5.17 7.67
CA GLY A 696 -25.62 6.42 7.01
C GLY A 696 -25.29 7.57 7.97
N ARG A 697 -25.29 7.33 9.29
CA ARG A 697 -25.02 8.40 10.29
C ARG A 697 -23.58 8.85 10.19
N PHE A 698 -23.39 10.19 10.03
CA PHE A 698 -22.09 10.83 10.13
C PHE A 698 -21.75 11.10 11.60
N ILE A 699 -20.59 10.62 12.05
CA ILE A 699 -20.12 10.67 13.44
C ILE A 699 -18.82 11.46 13.46
N VAL A 700 -18.70 12.41 14.37
CA VAL A 700 -17.44 13.14 14.64
C VAL A 700 -17.02 12.81 16.06
N ARG A 701 -15.76 12.42 16.25
CA ARG A 701 -15.13 12.19 17.55
C ARG A 701 -14.08 13.27 17.82
N ASP A 702 -14.16 13.86 19.00
CA ASP A 702 -13.15 14.83 19.45
C ASP A 702 -11.91 14.13 20.07
N GLU A 703 -10.89 14.91 20.40
CA GLU A 703 -9.67 14.46 21.06
C GLU A 703 -9.88 13.82 22.45
N LYS A 704 -11.04 14.05 23.07
CA LYS A 704 -11.40 13.47 24.38
C LYS A 704 -12.17 12.16 24.25
N GLY A 705 -12.45 11.74 23.00
CA GLY A 705 -13.24 10.54 22.72
C GLY A 705 -14.73 10.73 22.81
N ASN A 706 -15.25 11.98 22.82
CA ASN A 706 -16.68 12.23 22.78
C ASN A 706 -17.17 12.18 21.32
N ASP A 707 -18.24 11.43 21.10
CA ASP A 707 -18.89 11.28 19.82
C ASP A 707 -20.04 12.29 19.64
N TYR A 708 -20.09 12.92 18.48
CA TYR A 708 -21.14 13.87 18.07
C TYR A 708 -21.74 13.39 16.75
N GLY A 709 -23.07 13.29 16.73
CA GLY A 709 -23.79 13.02 15.48
C GLY A 709 -24.13 14.30 14.72
N GLU A 710 -24.61 14.12 13.51
CA GLU A 710 -25.07 15.23 12.65
C GLU A 710 -26.43 15.80 13.10
N SER A 711 -26.68 17.06 12.71
CA SER A 711 -27.98 17.76 12.81
C SER A 711 -28.54 17.99 11.41
N ILE A 712 -29.80 17.64 11.18
CA ILE A 712 -30.44 17.76 9.87
C ILE A 712 -31.03 19.16 9.70
N HIS A 713 -30.77 19.78 8.56
CA HIS A 713 -31.25 21.12 8.18
C HIS A 713 -32.20 21.11 6.99
N VAL A 714 -32.01 20.16 6.05
CA VAL A 714 -32.92 19.94 4.94
C VAL A 714 -33.44 18.52 5.05
N GLN A 715 -34.75 18.40 5.13
CA GLN A 715 -35.45 17.12 5.31
C GLN A 715 -35.25 16.23 4.10
N PRO A 716 -35.21 14.90 4.30
CA PRO A 716 -35.15 13.94 3.21
C PRO A 716 -36.31 14.11 2.22
N THR A 717 -35.96 14.06 0.95
CA THR A 717 -36.95 14.09 -0.15
C THR A 717 -36.57 13.06 -1.21
N ALA A 718 -37.57 12.28 -1.61
CA ALA A 718 -37.40 11.32 -2.69
C ALA A 718 -37.79 11.93 -4.04
N ASN A 719 -37.11 11.49 -5.09
CA ASN A 719 -37.39 11.90 -6.46
C ASN A 719 -36.96 10.80 -7.47
N ILE A 720 -37.49 10.88 -8.67
CA ILE A 720 -37.03 10.10 -9.83
C ILE A 720 -36.55 11.08 -10.88
N GLU A 721 -35.36 10.85 -11.38
CA GLU A 721 -34.81 11.58 -12.51
C GLU A 721 -34.19 10.58 -13.51
N GLY A 722 -34.76 10.51 -14.71
CA GLY A 722 -34.32 9.59 -15.73
C GLY A 722 -34.49 8.12 -15.30
N ILE A 723 -33.38 7.41 -15.22
CA ILE A 723 -33.31 6.00 -14.84
C ILE A 723 -32.88 5.80 -13.38
N ARG A 724 -32.92 6.86 -12.55
CA ARG A 724 -32.55 6.79 -11.15
C ARG A 724 -33.64 7.31 -10.23
N ALA A 725 -33.89 6.60 -9.12
CA ALA A 725 -34.64 7.09 -7.96
C ALA A 725 -33.64 7.39 -6.83
N TRP A 726 -33.84 8.51 -6.15
CA TRP A 726 -32.94 8.94 -5.09
C TRP A 726 -33.67 9.62 -3.94
N VAL A 727 -33.05 9.52 -2.72
CA VAL A 727 -33.42 10.35 -1.57
C VAL A 727 -32.23 11.23 -1.21
N HIS A 728 -32.48 12.52 -1.02
CA HIS A 728 -31.45 13.49 -0.67
C HIS A 728 -31.84 14.26 0.59
N TRP A 729 -30.84 14.51 1.45
CA TRP A 729 -30.98 15.37 2.63
C TRP A 729 -29.67 16.09 2.94
N ARG A 730 -29.74 17.08 3.82
CA ARG A 730 -28.61 17.91 4.17
C ARG A 730 -28.54 18.16 5.67
N GLY A 731 -27.33 18.11 6.24
CA GLY A 731 -27.05 18.35 7.63
C GLY A 731 -25.74 19.07 7.87
N SER A 732 -25.34 19.10 9.15
CA SER A 732 -24.02 19.53 9.60
C SER A 732 -23.59 18.76 10.84
N ALA A 733 -22.28 18.74 11.11
CA ALA A 733 -21.70 18.20 12.33
C ALA A 733 -20.55 19.13 12.80
N PRO A 734 -20.02 18.97 14.03
CA PRO A 734 -18.90 19.78 14.48
C PRO A 734 -17.72 19.74 13.50
N GLY A 735 -17.26 20.94 13.05
CA GLY A 735 -16.21 21.05 12.03
C GLY A 735 -16.61 20.61 10.62
N HIS A 736 -17.90 20.32 10.39
CA HIS A 736 -18.44 19.91 9.10
C HIS A 736 -19.74 20.71 8.85
N PRO A 737 -19.63 21.97 8.38
CA PRO A 737 -20.79 22.87 8.21
C PRO A 737 -21.76 22.39 7.13
N VAL A 738 -21.33 21.53 6.21
CA VAL A 738 -22.19 20.98 5.16
C VAL A 738 -21.93 19.47 5.04
N LEU A 739 -23.01 18.71 5.18
CA LEU A 739 -23.11 17.29 4.88
C LEU A 739 -24.29 17.11 3.93
N GLU A 740 -24.05 16.65 2.71
CA GLU A 740 -25.10 16.34 1.72
C GLU A 740 -25.08 14.84 1.43
N HIS A 741 -26.17 14.18 1.77
CA HIS A 741 -26.35 12.75 1.61
C HIS A 741 -27.27 12.45 0.43
N THR A 742 -26.93 11.44 -0.34
CA THR A 742 -27.78 10.94 -1.42
C THR A 742 -27.72 9.42 -1.45
N ILE A 743 -28.87 8.74 -1.35
CA ILE A 743 -29.00 7.31 -1.58
C ILE A 743 -29.79 7.07 -2.84
N THR A 744 -29.32 6.16 -3.70
CA THR A 744 -29.82 6.05 -5.08
C THR A 744 -30.06 4.61 -5.47
N LEU A 745 -31.12 4.35 -6.23
CA LEU A 745 -31.41 3.14 -6.97
C LEU A 745 -31.41 3.41 -8.46
N THR A 746 -30.76 2.59 -9.23
CA THR A 746 -30.78 2.63 -10.71
C THR A 746 -31.76 1.56 -11.24
N ALA A 747 -32.52 1.90 -12.29
CA ALA A 747 -33.46 0.99 -12.91
C ALA A 747 -32.76 -0.29 -13.41
N GLY A 748 -33.31 -1.44 -13.06
CA GLY A 748 -32.82 -2.76 -13.50
C GLY A 748 -31.49 -3.20 -12.88
N LEU A 749 -30.87 -2.41 -11.98
CA LEU A 749 -29.63 -2.82 -11.31
C LEU A 749 -29.89 -3.26 -9.86
N ARG A 750 -29.30 -4.41 -9.50
CA ARG A 750 -29.31 -4.92 -8.12
C ARG A 750 -28.18 -4.28 -7.33
N ARG A 751 -28.28 -2.97 -7.11
CA ARG A 751 -27.25 -2.18 -6.45
C ARG A 751 -27.85 -0.98 -5.74
N VAL A 752 -27.32 -0.64 -4.58
CA VAL A 752 -27.60 0.60 -3.85
C VAL A 752 -26.34 1.45 -3.88
N ASP A 753 -26.45 2.68 -4.36
CA ASP A 753 -25.37 3.66 -4.34
C ASP A 753 -25.64 4.68 -3.23
N TYR A 754 -24.64 4.99 -2.40
CA TYR A 754 -24.73 5.97 -1.33
C TYR A 754 -23.56 6.95 -1.42
N ALA A 755 -23.83 8.24 -1.35
CA ALA A 755 -22.82 9.28 -1.46
C ALA A 755 -23.00 10.35 -0.38
N VAL A 756 -21.87 10.85 0.15
CA VAL A 756 -21.83 11.97 1.09
C VAL A 756 -20.85 13.02 0.60
N SER A 757 -21.35 14.21 0.28
CA SER A 757 -20.53 15.40 0.01
C SER A 757 -20.32 16.17 1.31
N VAL A 758 -19.10 16.53 1.61
CA VAL A 758 -18.69 17.11 2.87
C VAL A 758 -17.96 18.43 2.62
N VAL A 759 -18.30 19.48 3.32
CA VAL A 759 -17.44 20.66 3.50
C VAL A 759 -16.91 20.61 4.93
N LYS A 760 -15.58 20.57 5.06
CA LYS A 760 -14.90 20.47 6.35
C LYS A 760 -14.14 21.74 6.66
N ASP A 761 -14.31 22.24 7.88
CA ASP A 761 -13.51 23.33 8.46
C ASP A 761 -12.15 22.77 8.98
N PRO A 762 -11.11 23.61 9.11
CA PRO A 762 -9.80 23.15 9.59
C PRO A 762 -9.78 22.93 11.12
N LEU A 763 -10.78 22.22 11.65
CA LEU A 763 -10.82 21.85 13.07
C LEU A 763 -9.80 20.73 13.33
N PRO A 764 -8.82 20.94 14.24
CA PRO A 764 -7.79 19.98 14.51
C PRO A 764 -8.26 18.83 15.43
N HIS A 765 -7.50 17.76 15.44
CA HIS A 765 -7.63 16.62 16.35
C HIS A 765 -9.00 15.97 16.41
N ILE A 766 -9.66 15.84 15.27
CA ILE A 766 -10.93 15.13 15.15
C ILE A 766 -10.82 13.91 14.24
N GLU A 767 -11.66 12.93 14.54
CA GLU A 767 -11.94 11.78 13.68
C GLU A 767 -13.37 11.87 13.18
N ALA A 768 -13.64 11.39 11.97
CA ALA A 768 -15.00 11.27 11.45
C ALA A 768 -15.21 9.92 10.77
N ALA A 769 -16.41 9.37 10.93
CA ALA A 769 -16.82 8.12 10.32
C ALA A 769 -18.27 8.14 9.87
N ILE A 770 -18.62 7.24 8.97
CA ILE A 770 -20.00 6.93 8.55
C ILE A 770 -20.33 5.50 8.97
N ALA A 771 -21.46 5.34 9.64
CA ALA A 771 -21.91 4.05 10.17
C ALA A 771 -22.73 3.25 9.16
N PHE A 772 -22.48 1.95 9.08
CA PHE A 772 -23.20 0.97 8.25
C PHE A 772 -23.56 -0.26 9.10
N PRO A 773 -24.58 -0.18 9.95
CA PRO A 773 -25.03 -1.31 10.76
C PRO A 773 -25.97 -2.20 9.93
N PHE A 774 -25.55 -3.45 9.72
CA PHE A 774 -26.35 -4.48 9.02
C PHE A 774 -27.09 -5.39 10.00
N ALA A 775 -28.27 -5.85 9.62
CA ALA A 775 -29.13 -6.75 10.42
C ALA A 775 -28.61 -8.20 10.43
N MET A 776 -27.33 -8.38 10.72
CA MET A 776 -26.61 -9.66 10.67
C MET A 776 -25.81 -9.89 11.96
N PRO A 777 -26.45 -10.14 13.13
CA PRO A 777 -25.75 -10.21 14.42
C PRO A 777 -24.78 -11.39 14.54
N GLN A 778 -24.88 -12.39 13.68
CA GLN A 778 -23.97 -13.53 13.58
C GLN A 778 -23.03 -13.43 12.36
N GLY A 779 -23.04 -12.30 11.67
CA GLY A 779 -22.26 -12.08 10.46
C GLY A 779 -20.75 -12.14 10.71
N ARG A 780 -20.03 -12.66 9.72
CA ARG A 780 -18.57 -12.66 9.67
C ARG A 780 -18.09 -11.81 8.51
N PHE A 781 -17.09 -11.02 8.78
CA PHE A 781 -16.48 -10.15 7.80
C PHE A 781 -15.33 -10.86 7.07
N THR A 782 -15.25 -10.61 5.77
CA THR A 782 -14.10 -10.91 4.93
C THR A 782 -13.73 -9.64 4.18
N ILE A 783 -12.45 -9.31 4.12
CA ILE A 783 -11.96 -8.05 3.58
C ILE A 783 -11.03 -8.33 2.40
N ASP A 784 -11.15 -7.56 1.34
CA ASP A 784 -10.18 -7.56 0.25
C ASP A 784 -8.96 -6.68 0.63
N GLU A 785 -7.81 -7.29 0.70
CA GLU A 785 -6.51 -6.66 0.88
C GLU A 785 -5.64 -6.87 -0.38
N PRO A 786 -4.52 -6.17 -0.55
CA PRO A 786 -3.66 -6.39 -1.71
C PRO A 786 -3.24 -7.85 -1.87
N LEU A 787 -3.73 -8.50 -2.92
CA LEU A 787 -3.48 -9.92 -3.27
C LEU A 787 -3.83 -10.94 -2.18
N HIS A 788 -4.74 -10.60 -1.29
CA HIS A 788 -5.25 -11.51 -0.27
C HIS A 788 -6.69 -11.15 0.11
N VAL A 789 -7.48 -12.19 0.36
CA VAL A 789 -8.83 -12.04 0.94
C VAL A 789 -8.73 -12.51 2.39
N THR A 790 -8.89 -11.58 3.32
CA THR A 790 -8.57 -11.75 4.75
C THR A 790 -9.82 -11.99 5.59
N ASP A 791 -9.81 -13.02 6.43
CA ASP A 791 -10.67 -13.07 7.63
C ASP A 791 -9.96 -12.29 8.75
N PRO A 792 -10.44 -11.10 9.15
CA PRO A 792 -9.76 -10.26 10.13
C PRO A 792 -9.66 -10.89 11.52
N GLY A 793 -10.41 -11.94 11.79
CA GLY A 793 -10.37 -12.71 13.04
C GLY A 793 -9.39 -13.89 13.04
N ALA A 794 -9.00 -14.39 11.85
CA ALA A 794 -8.22 -15.62 11.70
C ALA A 794 -6.85 -15.44 11.00
N ASP A 795 -6.76 -14.55 10.01
CA ASP A 795 -5.60 -14.44 9.13
C ASP A 795 -4.62 -13.35 9.59
N ARG A 796 -4.38 -13.24 10.90
CA ARG A 796 -3.47 -12.23 11.48
C ARG A 796 -2.46 -12.86 12.40
N LEU A 797 -1.28 -12.24 12.50
CA LEU A 797 -0.29 -12.64 13.48
C LEU A 797 -0.85 -12.49 14.90
N PRO A 798 -0.49 -13.37 15.84
CA PRO A 798 -0.97 -13.29 17.22
C PRO A 798 -0.68 -11.92 17.85
N GLY A 799 -1.73 -11.30 18.41
CA GLY A 799 -1.65 -10.01 19.09
C GLY A 799 -1.67 -8.78 18.17
N ALA A 800 -1.83 -8.96 16.86
CA ALA A 800 -1.99 -7.84 15.93
C ALA A 800 -3.29 -7.07 16.19
N PHE A 801 -3.24 -5.74 16.06
CA PHE A 801 -4.42 -4.88 16.24
C PHE A 801 -5.29 -4.87 14.99
N SER A 802 -6.60 -4.76 15.20
CA SER A 802 -7.62 -4.75 14.16
C SER A 802 -8.67 -3.65 14.36
N ASN A 803 -8.38 -2.65 15.20
CA ASN A 803 -9.30 -1.54 15.47
C ASN A 803 -9.51 -0.62 14.26
N ARG A 804 -8.54 -0.60 13.34
CA ARG A 804 -8.63 0.03 12.03
C ARG A 804 -8.07 -0.94 11.00
N LEU A 805 -8.81 -1.15 9.94
CA LEU A 805 -8.48 -2.04 8.83
C LEU A 805 -8.55 -1.26 7.53
N ILE A 806 -7.89 -1.76 6.51
CA ILE A 806 -7.95 -1.19 5.16
C ILE A 806 -8.64 -2.20 4.25
N SER A 807 -9.59 -1.72 3.46
CA SER A 807 -10.26 -2.52 2.44
C SER A 807 -9.93 -1.99 1.06
N GLN A 808 -9.57 -2.87 0.15
CA GLN A 808 -9.40 -2.53 -1.26
C GLN A 808 -10.76 -2.56 -1.99
N ASP A 809 -11.10 -3.63 -2.66
CA ASP A 809 -12.27 -3.66 -3.54
C ASP A 809 -13.58 -3.80 -2.79
N PHE A 810 -13.60 -4.62 -1.72
CA PHE A 810 -14.84 -4.97 -1.04
C PHE A 810 -14.66 -5.35 0.43
N VAL A 811 -15.77 -5.27 1.13
CA VAL A 811 -16.02 -5.95 2.41
C VAL A 811 -17.23 -6.86 2.21
N LYS A 812 -17.07 -8.15 2.47
CA LYS A 812 -18.16 -9.12 2.53
C LYS A 812 -18.56 -9.34 3.98
N LEU A 813 -19.86 -9.28 4.26
CA LEU A 813 -20.46 -9.71 5.54
C LEU A 813 -21.43 -10.86 5.26
N SER A 814 -21.21 -12.04 5.83
CA SER A 814 -22.04 -13.22 5.60
C SER A 814 -22.39 -13.92 6.91
N ASP A 815 -23.65 -14.38 7.03
CA ASP A 815 -24.11 -15.28 8.11
C ASP A 815 -24.39 -16.72 7.60
N GLY A 816 -24.06 -16.96 6.33
CA GLY A 816 -24.30 -18.24 5.63
C GLY A 816 -25.68 -18.37 5.01
N GLU A 817 -26.68 -17.57 5.44
CA GLU A 817 -28.01 -17.49 4.80
C GLU A 817 -28.06 -16.41 3.73
N ILE A 818 -27.40 -15.28 4.00
CA ILE A 818 -27.23 -14.16 3.07
C ILE A 818 -25.82 -13.59 3.19
N SER A 819 -25.41 -12.90 2.15
CA SER A 819 -24.21 -12.07 2.14
C SER A 819 -24.57 -10.64 1.75
N VAL A 820 -23.99 -9.67 2.46
CA VAL A 820 -23.98 -8.26 2.06
C VAL A 820 -22.57 -7.94 1.56
N LEU A 821 -22.49 -7.40 0.37
CA LEU A 821 -21.25 -6.91 -0.25
C LEU A 821 -21.25 -5.39 -0.20
N TRP A 822 -20.21 -4.81 0.33
CA TRP A 822 -20.05 -3.38 0.50
C TRP A 822 -18.70 -2.93 -0.03
N SER A 823 -18.65 -1.76 -0.66
CA SER A 823 -17.42 -1.15 -1.14
C SER A 823 -17.40 0.34 -0.82
N SER A 824 -16.27 0.84 -0.35
CA SER A 824 -15.97 2.27 -0.25
C SER A 824 -15.04 2.67 -1.39
N LEU A 825 -15.45 3.62 -2.22
CA LEU A 825 -14.67 4.02 -3.39
C LEU A 825 -13.57 5.04 -3.05
N ASP A 826 -13.76 5.80 -1.96
CA ASP A 826 -12.91 6.96 -1.67
C ASP A 826 -12.15 6.82 -0.32
N ALA A 827 -12.76 6.19 0.68
CA ALA A 827 -12.16 6.02 2.02
C ALA A 827 -11.76 4.56 2.27
N PRO A 828 -10.47 4.22 2.30
CA PRO A 828 -10.05 2.82 2.44
C PRO A 828 -10.16 2.30 3.87
N THR A 829 -10.17 3.18 4.87
CA THR A 829 -10.10 2.80 6.28
C THR A 829 -11.47 2.44 6.84
N ILE A 830 -11.55 1.27 7.50
CA ILE A 830 -12.78 0.76 8.13
C ILE A 830 -12.55 0.35 9.59
N SER A 831 -13.64 0.24 10.34
CA SER A 831 -13.71 -0.36 11.68
C SER A 831 -14.84 -1.36 11.73
N ILE A 832 -14.63 -2.50 12.37
CA ILE A 832 -15.61 -3.59 12.50
C ILE A 832 -16.07 -3.72 13.96
N GLY A 833 -17.34 -3.99 14.17
CA GLY A 833 -17.96 -4.23 15.47
C GLY A 833 -18.16 -2.98 16.32
N LYS A 834 -17.35 -1.98 16.17
CA LYS A 834 -17.43 -0.68 16.86
C LYS A 834 -16.65 0.39 16.10
N PHE A 835 -17.03 1.65 16.21
CA PHE A 835 -16.15 2.75 15.85
C PHE A 835 -15.06 2.87 16.92
N TRP A 836 -14.01 2.08 16.76
CA TRP A 836 -12.88 2.03 17.68
C TRP A 836 -12.12 3.36 17.67
N PRO A 837 -11.71 3.90 18.83
CA PRO A 837 -10.79 5.05 18.86
C PRO A 837 -9.44 4.64 18.27
N ASN A 838 -8.66 5.62 17.80
CA ASN A 838 -7.27 5.37 17.49
C ASN A 838 -6.54 4.86 18.73
N ARG A 839 -5.58 3.96 18.52
CA ARG A 839 -4.73 3.53 19.62
C ARG A 839 -3.79 4.66 20.02
N VAL A 840 -3.66 4.81 21.33
CA VAL A 840 -3.05 5.96 21.94
C VAL A 840 -1.57 5.76 22.28
N SER A 841 -1.01 4.59 22.11
CA SER A 841 0.30 4.28 22.68
C SER A 841 1.49 4.61 21.77
N THR A 842 1.28 5.29 20.66
CA THR A 842 2.35 5.58 19.72
C THR A 842 2.76 7.06 19.78
N ALA A 843 4.00 7.35 19.45
CA ALA A 843 4.50 8.70 19.32
C ALA A 843 3.74 9.55 18.26
N HIS A 844 2.99 8.87 17.40
CA HIS A 844 2.25 9.48 16.30
C HIS A 844 0.85 9.98 16.67
N THR A 845 0.25 9.49 17.76
CA THR A 845 -1.04 10.00 18.24
C THR A 845 -0.86 11.09 19.30
N THR A 846 -1.53 12.22 19.15
CA THR A 846 -1.47 13.34 20.12
C THR A 846 -2.38 13.14 21.31
N CYS A 847 -3.32 12.24 21.21
CA CYS A 847 -4.33 12.07 22.23
C CYS A 847 -4.14 10.75 22.97
N PRO A 848 -3.38 10.76 24.06
CA PRO A 848 -3.57 9.77 25.07
C PRO A 848 -4.92 10.04 25.72
N THR A 849 -5.96 9.33 25.31
CA THR A 849 -7.04 9.12 26.24
C THR A 849 -6.45 8.27 27.35
N PRO A 850 -6.14 8.85 28.55
CA PRO A 850 -5.46 8.11 29.59
C PRO A 850 -6.26 6.85 29.94
N GLY A 851 -5.60 5.70 29.87
CA GLY A 851 -6.23 4.41 30.21
C GLY A 851 -6.82 3.64 29.05
N LEU A 852 -6.65 4.07 27.79
CA LEU A 852 -7.03 3.29 26.60
C LEU A 852 -5.85 2.49 26.03
N ASP A 853 -5.22 1.66 26.85
CA ASP A 853 -4.54 0.48 26.32
C ASP A 853 -5.63 -0.47 25.80
N LEU A 854 -6.01 -0.29 24.55
CA LEU A 854 -6.92 -1.21 23.89
C LEU A 854 -6.15 -2.50 23.61
N PRO A 855 -6.57 -3.63 24.21
CA PRO A 855 -6.01 -4.92 23.83
C PRO A 855 -6.35 -5.20 22.36
N PRO A 856 -5.59 -6.09 21.69
CA PRO A 856 -5.98 -6.61 20.38
C PRO A 856 -7.42 -7.12 20.43
N GLN A 857 -8.18 -6.84 19.36
CA GLN A 857 -9.56 -7.31 19.26
C GLN A 857 -9.57 -8.83 19.17
N THR A 858 -10.50 -9.45 19.89
CA THR A 858 -10.75 -10.88 19.73
C THR A 858 -11.59 -11.15 18.47
N PRO A 859 -11.54 -12.36 17.89
CA PRO A 859 -12.37 -12.70 16.73
C PRO A 859 -13.86 -12.38 16.90
N ASP A 860 -14.41 -12.57 18.11
CA ASP A 860 -15.81 -12.25 18.42
C ASP A 860 -16.12 -10.74 18.36
N GLN A 861 -15.12 -9.88 18.59
CA GLN A 861 -15.26 -8.43 18.50
C GLN A 861 -15.16 -7.92 17.06
N LEU A 862 -14.68 -8.75 16.14
CA LEU A 862 -14.56 -8.48 14.70
C LEU A 862 -15.69 -9.12 13.89
N GLY A 863 -16.75 -9.54 14.55
CA GLY A 863 -17.96 -10.09 13.95
C GLY A 863 -19.19 -9.20 14.22
N GLY A 864 -20.35 -9.74 13.91
CA GLY A 864 -21.63 -9.01 14.00
C GLY A 864 -21.92 -8.23 12.73
N GLY A 865 -22.84 -7.27 12.79
CA GLY A 865 -23.30 -6.51 11.63
C GLY A 865 -22.75 -5.08 11.52
N GLU A 866 -21.90 -4.64 12.44
CA GLU A 866 -21.50 -3.22 12.50
C GLU A 866 -20.22 -2.95 11.72
N LEU A 867 -20.33 -2.06 10.72
CA LEU A 867 -19.22 -1.58 9.90
C LEU A 867 -19.20 -0.04 9.95
N TYR A 868 -18.00 0.53 10.05
CA TYR A 868 -17.78 1.98 10.04
C TYR A 868 -16.73 2.33 9.00
N SER A 869 -17.01 3.29 8.12
CA SER A 869 -16.02 3.89 7.22
C SER A 869 -15.39 5.09 7.89
N SER A 870 -14.10 5.04 8.20
CA SER A 870 -13.35 6.17 8.74
C SER A 870 -12.97 7.11 7.59
N VAL A 871 -13.63 8.27 7.53
CA VAL A 871 -13.50 9.21 6.39
C VAL A 871 -12.47 10.30 6.63
N CYS A 872 -12.23 10.68 7.87
CA CYS A 872 -11.23 11.66 8.28
C CYS A 872 -10.60 11.24 9.60
N ASN A 873 -9.29 11.42 9.72
CA ASN A 873 -8.59 11.25 10.98
C ASN A 873 -7.44 12.25 11.05
N ASN A 874 -7.51 13.19 11.97
CA ASN A 874 -6.49 14.21 12.20
C ASN A 874 -5.94 14.17 13.64
N ASN A 875 -6.11 13.02 14.32
CA ASN A 875 -5.69 12.85 15.71
C ASN A 875 -4.29 12.24 15.80
N PHE A 876 -3.28 13.01 15.36
CA PHE A 876 -1.88 12.58 15.30
C PHE A 876 -0.94 13.61 15.96
N GLY A 877 0.26 13.15 16.37
CA GLY A 877 1.31 13.95 17.03
C GLY A 877 2.52 14.25 16.16
N THR A 878 2.69 13.55 15.05
CA THR A 878 3.78 13.72 14.10
C THR A 878 3.42 13.11 12.75
N ASN A 879 4.15 13.41 11.69
CA ASN A 879 4.03 12.84 10.34
C ASN A 879 2.70 13.13 9.63
N PHE A 880 1.57 12.99 10.29
CA PHE A 880 0.23 13.15 9.73
C PHE A 880 -0.38 14.48 10.14
N SER A 881 -1.15 15.10 9.24
CA SER A 881 -1.77 16.38 9.52
C SER A 881 -2.72 16.35 10.70
N VAL A 882 -2.56 17.34 11.60
CA VAL A 882 -3.48 17.54 12.73
C VAL A 882 -4.81 18.17 12.31
N SER A 883 -4.92 18.66 11.07
CA SER A 883 -6.16 19.21 10.51
C SER A 883 -6.18 19.09 9.00
N GLN A 884 -7.35 19.02 8.43
CA GLN A 884 -7.61 19.17 6.99
C GLN A 884 -8.88 19.96 6.76
N ASP A 885 -9.01 20.59 5.60
CA ASP A 885 -10.15 21.41 5.22
C ASP A 885 -10.55 21.21 3.77
N GLY A 886 -11.69 21.77 3.40
CA GLY A 886 -12.17 21.83 2.03
C GLY A 886 -13.32 20.89 1.71
N ALA A 887 -13.52 20.66 0.42
CA ALA A 887 -14.57 19.79 -0.08
C ALA A 887 -14.05 18.35 -0.17
N LEU A 888 -14.77 17.43 0.46
CA LEU A 888 -14.53 15.99 0.45
C LEU A 888 -15.75 15.27 -0.11
N PHE A 889 -15.53 14.09 -0.67
CA PHE A 889 -16.59 13.30 -1.27
C PHE A 889 -16.35 11.82 -1.00
N PHE A 890 -17.37 11.14 -0.47
CA PHE A 890 -17.29 9.73 -0.11
C PHE A 890 -18.43 8.97 -0.75
N ARG A 891 -18.12 7.92 -1.51
CA ARG A 891 -19.05 7.07 -2.23
C ARG A 891 -18.98 5.64 -1.77
N TYR A 892 -20.13 5.03 -1.69
CA TYR A 892 -20.30 3.65 -1.28
C TYR A 892 -21.24 2.94 -2.22
N VAL A 893 -20.98 1.65 -2.42
CA VAL A 893 -21.83 0.77 -3.18
C VAL A 893 -22.12 -0.45 -2.32
N LEU A 894 -23.35 -0.95 -2.35
CA LEU A 894 -23.72 -2.18 -1.68
C LEU A 894 -24.69 -3.02 -2.50
N THR A 895 -24.61 -4.32 -2.32
CA THR A 895 -25.56 -5.31 -2.82
C THR A 895 -25.70 -6.46 -1.82
N SER A 896 -26.64 -7.37 -2.06
CA SER A 896 -26.87 -8.55 -1.22
C SER A 896 -27.13 -9.78 -2.06
N GLU A 897 -26.77 -10.97 -1.57
CA GLU A 897 -26.91 -12.24 -2.26
C GLU A 897 -27.41 -13.33 -1.30
N ALA A 898 -28.06 -14.36 -1.82
CA ALA A 898 -28.45 -15.54 -1.07
C ALA A 898 -27.25 -16.44 -0.77
N GLY A 899 -27.18 -16.96 0.45
CA GLY A 899 -26.08 -17.82 0.88
C GLY A 899 -24.78 -17.09 1.16
N ASP A 900 -23.70 -17.85 1.19
CA ASP A 900 -22.35 -17.29 1.26
C ASP A 900 -21.87 -16.94 -0.16
N ALA A 901 -21.71 -15.64 -0.42
CA ALA A 901 -21.27 -15.13 -1.72
C ALA A 901 -19.96 -15.76 -2.17
N THR A 902 -19.91 -16.22 -3.43
CA THR A 902 -18.73 -16.88 -3.99
C THR A 902 -17.58 -15.88 -4.19
N PRO A 903 -16.33 -16.32 -4.17
CA PRO A 903 -15.19 -15.44 -4.48
C PRO A 903 -15.34 -14.71 -5.82
N GLY A 904 -15.90 -15.36 -6.84
CA GLY A 904 -16.15 -14.75 -8.14
C GLY A 904 -17.19 -13.63 -8.08
N SER A 905 -18.33 -13.86 -7.40
CA SER A 905 -19.37 -12.82 -7.28
C SER A 905 -18.89 -11.61 -6.48
N VAL A 906 -18.15 -11.86 -5.41
CA VAL A 906 -17.57 -10.80 -4.56
C VAL A 906 -16.53 -10.00 -5.33
N ALA A 907 -15.65 -10.66 -6.07
CA ALA A 907 -14.63 -10.01 -6.91
C ALA A 907 -15.26 -9.20 -8.05
N ALA A 908 -16.30 -9.73 -8.70
CA ALA A 908 -17.05 -9.00 -9.72
C ALA A 908 -17.70 -7.75 -9.14
N PHE A 909 -18.38 -7.86 -8.00
CA PHE A 909 -18.97 -6.70 -7.30
C PHE A 909 -17.92 -5.63 -6.99
N GLY A 910 -16.79 -6.00 -6.38
CA GLY A 910 -15.72 -5.07 -6.03
C GLY A 910 -15.15 -4.35 -7.25
N GLN A 911 -14.90 -5.08 -8.33
CA GLN A 911 -14.44 -4.50 -9.59
C GLN A 911 -15.49 -3.59 -10.24
N GLU A 912 -16.75 -3.99 -10.25
CA GLU A 912 -17.85 -3.19 -10.80
C GLU A 912 -18.05 -1.88 -10.05
N ALA A 913 -17.94 -1.91 -8.72
CA ALA A 913 -18.03 -0.72 -7.89
C ALA A 913 -16.90 0.29 -8.17
N ASN A 914 -15.65 -0.19 -8.23
CA ASN A 914 -14.47 0.69 -8.29
C ASN A 914 -14.05 1.06 -9.73
N VAL A 915 -14.49 0.30 -10.75
CA VAL A 915 -14.05 0.50 -12.14
C VAL A 915 -15.28 0.65 -13.07
N PRO A 916 -15.87 1.85 -13.14
CA PRO A 916 -17.06 2.10 -13.98
C PRO A 916 -16.74 1.98 -15.47
N PHE A 917 -17.77 1.84 -16.29
CA PHE A 917 -17.64 2.00 -17.73
C PHE A 917 -17.09 3.38 -18.08
N SER A 918 -16.35 3.44 -19.16
CA SER A 918 -15.85 4.69 -19.73
C SER A 918 -16.22 4.74 -21.20
N GLY A 919 -16.22 5.93 -21.78
CA GLY A 919 -16.61 6.08 -23.17
C GLY A 919 -15.98 7.29 -23.82
N ILE A 920 -16.00 7.27 -25.14
CA ILE A 920 -15.51 8.37 -25.95
C ILE A 920 -16.41 8.60 -27.16
N PHE A 921 -16.66 9.86 -27.45
CA PHE A 921 -17.40 10.24 -28.66
C PHE A 921 -16.45 10.30 -29.86
N THR A 922 -16.92 9.82 -31.01
CA THR A 922 -16.20 9.83 -32.28
C THR A 922 -17.16 10.11 -33.43
N GLY A 923 -16.68 10.71 -34.49
CA GLY A 923 -17.49 11.09 -35.65
C GLY A 923 -16.64 11.36 -36.88
N HIS A 924 -15.37 11.05 -36.85
CA HIS A 924 -14.39 11.47 -37.84
C HIS A 924 -14.27 10.49 -39.01
N GLU A 925 -13.98 11.02 -40.18
CA GLU A 925 -13.59 10.21 -41.35
C GLU A 925 -12.16 9.67 -41.16
N ARG A 926 -12.05 8.34 -40.95
CA ARG A 926 -10.76 7.63 -40.88
C ARG A 926 -10.88 6.25 -41.49
N ASP A 927 -9.77 5.62 -41.81
CA ASP A 927 -9.74 4.19 -42.20
C ASP A 927 -10.16 3.37 -40.96
N ARG A 928 -11.25 2.63 -41.10
CA ARG A 928 -11.87 1.91 -40.01
C ARG A 928 -11.95 0.41 -40.38
N ALA A 929 -11.53 -0.43 -39.42
CA ALA A 929 -11.46 -1.88 -39.64
C ALA A 929 -11.98 -2.71 -38.44
N LEU A 930 -12.29 -2.06 -37.30
CA LEU A 930 -12.79 -2.77 -36.14
C LEU A 930 -14.32 -2.83 -36.15
N PRO A 931 -14.92 -3.95 -35.73
CA PRO A 931 -16.38 -4.08 -35.70
C PRO A 931 -17.00 -3.12 -34.68
N PRO A 932 -18.31 -2.79 -34.78
CA PRO A 932 -18.99 -1.89 -33.83
C PRO A 932 -19.04 -2.41 -32.40
N THR A 933 -18.89 -3.71 -32.20
CA THR A 933 -18.84 -4.36 -30.88
C THR A 933 -17.76 -5.43 -30.91
N ALA A 934 -16.92 -5.47 -29.92
CA ALA A 934 -15.86 -6.48 -29.82
C ALA A 934 -15.54 -6.84 -28.36
N LYS A 935 -15.23 -8.10 -28.14
CA LYS A 935 -14.49 -8.63 -27.01
C LYS A 935 -13.02 -8.66 -27.38
N MET A 936 -12.11 -8.22 -26.51
CA MET A 936 -10.68 -8.15 -26.82
C MET A 936 -9.83 -9.11 -25.99
N LEU A 937 -10.14 -9.25 -24.71
CA LEU A 937 -9.57 -10.27 -23.82
C LEU A 937 -10.68 -10.81 -22.93
N ALA A 938 -10.70 -12.11 -22.69
CA ALA A 938 -11.65 -12.72 -21.76
C ALA A 938 -10.96 -13.77 -20.88
N ILE A 939 -11.41 -13.85 -19.65
CA ILE A 939 -11.10 -14.91 -18.69
C ILE A 939 -12.36 -15.72 -18.47
N ASP A 940 -12.30 -17.03 -18.62
CA ASP A 940 -13.49 -17.90 -18.56
C ASP A 940 -13.96 -18.23 -17.14
N ASN A 941 -13.03 -18.22 -16.17
CA ASN A 941 -13.34 -18.53 -14.77
C ASN A 941 -13.56 -17.24 -13.96
N PRO A 942 -14.79 -16.99 -13.44
CA PRO A 942 -15.10 -15.79 -12.66
C PRO A 942 -14.42 -15.76 -11.28
N ASP A 943 -14.00 -16.91 -10.75
CA ASP A 943 -13.28 -16.99 -9.48
C ASP A 943 -11.79 -16.61 -9.60
N VAL A 944 -11.31 -16.39 -10.83
CA VAL A 944 -9.93 -15.93 -11.08
C VAL A 944 -9.93 -14.44 -11.45
N ARG A 945 -9.19 -13.66 -10.69
CA ARG A 945 -9.08 -12.21 -10.90
C ARG A 945 -8.03 -11.87 -11.94
N PHE A 946 -8.37 -10.98 -12.84
CA PHE A 946 -7.46 -10.33 -13.76
C PHE A 946 -6.81 -9.12 -13.05
N LEU A 947 -5.48 -9.06 -13.04
CA LEU A 947 -4.74 -7.98 -12.41
C LEU A 947 -4.14 -7.01 -13.43
N ALA A 948 -3.44 -7.51 -14.44
CA ALA A 948 -2.78 -6.67 -15.43
C ALA A 948 -2.50 -7.40 -16.75
N LEU A 949 -2.50 -6.62 -17.83
CA LEU A 949 -1.92 -6.96 -19.12
C LEU A 949 -0.97 -5.82 -19.54
N LYS A 950 0.29 -6.13 -19.80
CA LYS A 950 1.33 -5.14 -20.12
C LYS A 950 2.30 -5.67 -21.17
N HIS A 951 3.06 -4.78 -21.81
CA HIS A 951 4.26 -5.20 -22.53
C HIS A 951 5.34 -5.65 -21.55
N ALA A 952 6.07 -6.71 -21.88
CA ALA A 952 7.20 -7.17 -21.09
C ALA A 952 8.30 -6.10 -21.02
N ASP A 953 8.96 -5.96 -19.85
CA ASP A 953 10.02 -4.97 -19.64
C ASP A 953 11.23 -5.16 -20.57
N ASP A 954 11.49 -6.39 -20.99
CA ASP A 954 12.57 -6.74 -21.90
C ASP A 954 12.16 -6.73 -23.39
N GLY A 955 10.91 -6.32 -23.67
CA GLY A 955 10.35 -6.25 -25.03
C GLY A 955 9.94 -7.61 -25.63
N ARG A 956 10.04 -8.71 -24.87
CA ARG A 956 9.71 -10.07 -25.36
C ARG A 956 8.25 -10.43 -25.06
N GLY A 957 7.31 -9.91 -25.84
CA GLY A 957 5.90 -10.23 -25.75
C GLY A 957 5.11 -9.45 -24.68
N LEU A 958 4.05 -10.05 -24.19
CA LEU A 958 3.14 -9.48 -23.20
C LEU A 958 3.27 -10.21 -21.87
N ILE A 959 2.98 -9.52 -20.79
CA ILE A 959 2.83 -10.10 -19.45
C ILE A 959 1.35 -10.04 -19.08
N LEU A 960 0.80 -11.19 -18.75
CA LEU A 960 -0.53 -11.37 -18.18
C LEU A 960 -0.39 -11.81 -16.72
N ARG A 961 -1.09 -11.12 -15.81
CA ARG A 961 -1.13 -11.51 -14.40
C ARG A 961 -2.54 -11.84 -13.97
N LEU A 962 -2.69 -13.03 -13.37
CA LEU A 962 -3.94 -13.56 -12.84
C LEU A 962 -3.74 -13.95 -11.37
N TRP A 963 -4.80 -13.88 -10.58
CA TRP A 963 -4.80 -14.24 -9.17
C TRP A 963 -6.02 -15.11 -8.84
N ASN A 964 -5.79 -16.22 -8.14
CA ASN A 964 -6.81 -17.07 -7.57
C ASN A 964 -6.99 -16.74 -6.08
N PRO A 965 -8.02 -15.98 -5.66
CA PRO A 965 -8.27 -15.65 -4.25
C PRO A 965 -8.92 -16.79 -3.46
N THR A 966 -9.23 -17.93 -4.09
CA THR A 966 -9.99 -19.02 -3.46
C THR A 966 -9.11 -20.00 -2.72
N ASP A 967 -9.70 -20.79 -1.83
CA ASP A 967 -9.02 -21.88 -1.10
C ASP A 967 -8.81 -23.17 -1.91
N ASP A 968 -9.31 -23.21 -3.14
CA ASP A 968 -9.16 -24.36 -4.04
C ASP A 968 -8.39 -23.97 -5.30
N ALA A 969 -7.71 -24.96 -5.91
CA ALA A 969 -7.08 -24.73 -7.19
C ALA A 969 -8.13 -24.45 -8.28
N GLN A 970 -7.87 -23.47 -9.16
CA GLN A 970 -8.77 -23.01 -10.20
C GLN A 970 -8.19 -23.26 -11.59
N ALA A 971 -8.92 -24.00 -12.40
CA ALA A 971 -8.63 -24.07 -13.84
C ALA A 971 -9.16 -22.82 -14.54
N VAL A 972 -8.34 -22.23 -15.41
CA VAL A 972 -8.68 -20.99 -16.11
C VAL A 972 -8.15 -21.00 -17.54
N SER A 973 -8.94 -20.42 -18.46
CA SER A 973 -8.48 -20.09 -19.81
C SER A 973 -8.57 -18.58 -20.04
N ALA A 974 -7.52 -18.03 -20.65
CA ALA A 974 -7.50 -16.65 -21.09
C ALA A 974 -7.41 -16.59 -22.61
N THR A 975 -8.33 -15.86 -23.24
CA THR A 975 -8.42 -15.71 -24.70
C THR A 975 -8.08 -14.28 -25.10
N LEU A 976 -6.98 -14.08 -25.83
CA LEU A 976 -6.58 -12.80 -26.41
C LEU A 976 -7.14 -12.72 -27.84
N VAL A 977 -8.39 -12.28 -27.96
CA VAL A 977 -9.22 -12.41 -29.18
C VAL A 977 -8.51 -11.88 -30.42
N GLY A 978 -8.36 -12.77 -31.42
CA GLY A 978 -7.77 -12.44 -32.72
C GLY A 978 -6.24 -12.32 -32.73
N ARG A 979 -5.54 -12.67 -31.64
CA ARG A 979 -4.08 -12.67 -31.54
C ARG A 979 -3.56 -14.04 -31.16
N ALA A 980 -3.03 -14.78 -32.15
CA ALA A 980 -2.50 -16.11 -31.90
C ALA A 980 -1.31 -16.07 -30.91
N ILE A 981 -1.36 -16.94 -29.90
CA ILE A 981 -0.31 -17.12 -28.90
C ILE A 981 0.61 -18.22 -29.37
N GLU A 982 1.82 -17.88 -29.82
CA GLU A 982 2.83 -18.84 -30.28
C GLU A 982 3.43 -19.62 -29.12
N HIS A 983 3.62 -18.95 -27.98
CA HIS A 983 4.27 -19.50 -26.81
C HIS A 983 3.83 -18.77 -25.55
N ALA A 984 3.60 -19.55 -24.47
CA ALA A 984 3.35 -19.01 -23.14
C ALA A 984 4.20 -19.72 -22.09
N VAL A 985 4.79 -18.96 -21.16
CA VAL A 985 5.59 -19.49 -20.04
C VAL A 985 5.22 -18.79 -18.74
N ARG A 986 5.36 -19.50 -17.61
CA ARG A 986 5.31 -18.88 -16.30
C ARG A 986 6.58 -18.07 -16.05
N CYS A 987 6.42 -16.93 -15.39
CA CYS A 987 7.51 -16.05 -14.95
C CYS A 987 7.44 -15.82 -13.44
N SER A 988 8.52 -15.28 -12.86
CA SER A 988 8.42 -14.65 -11.55
C SER A 988 7.59 -13.37 -11.63
N VAL A 989 7.16 -12.89 -10.47
CA VAL A 989 6.42 -11.61 -10.35
C VAL A 989 7.17 -10.44 -10.99
N THR A 990 8.50 -10.49 -11.05
CA THR A 990 9.38 -9.51 -11.70
C THR A 990 9.82 -9.91 -13.12
N GLU A 991 9.10 -10.78 -13.80
CA GLU A 991 9.25 -11.19 -15.21
C GLU A 991 10.50 -12.04 -15.52
N ALA A 992 11.10 -12.71 -14.56
CA ALA A 992 12.12 -13.71 -14.86
C ALA A 992 11.47 -15.00 -15.34
N ASP A 993 11.79 -15.46 -16.56
CA ASP A 993 11.20 -16.69 -17.13
C ASP A 993 11.55 -17.93 -16.28
N ARG A 994 10.59 -18.84 -16.17
CA ARG A 994 10.73 -20.17 -15.58
C ARG A 994 10.63 -21.23 -16.68
N ASP A 995 11.21 -22.39 -16.46
CA ASP A 995 11.11 -23.52 -17.40
C ASP A 995 9.73 -24.23 -17.30
N GLU A 996 8.65 -23.45 -17.30
CA GLU A 996 7.28 -23.92 -17.12
C GLU A 996 6.41 -23.41 -18.28
N ALA A 997 6.30 -24.25 -19.34
CA ALA A 997 5.43 -23.93 -20.47
C ALA A 997 3.96 -24.05 -20.08
N VAL A 998 3.14 -23.14 -20.62
CA VAL A 998 1.69 -23.11 -20.47
C VAL A 998 1.03 -23.57 -21.77
N ALA A 999 -0.03 -24.37 -21.66
CA ALA A 999 -0.74 -24.89 -22.84
C ALA A 999 -1.42 -23.76 -23.62
N THR A 1000 -1.25 -23.75 -24.95
CA THR A 1000 -1.85 -22.75 -25.85
C THR A 1000 -2.57 -23.46 -27.01
N ASP A 1001 -3.70 -22.88 -27.44
CA ASP A 1001 -4.46 -23.29 -28.62
C ASP A 1001 -5.01 -22.05 -29.33
N GLY A 1002 -4.40 -21.68 -30.44
CA GLY A 1002 -4.76 -20.47 -31.19
C GLY A 1002 -4.51 -19.20 -30.38
N ASP A 1003 -5.55 -18.47 -30.03
CA ASP A 1003 -5.51 -17.23 -29.24
C ASP A 1003 -5.81 -17.45 -27.75
N THR A 1004 -5.90 -18.70 -27.32
CA THR A 1004 -6.27 -19.09 -25.96
C THR A 1004 -5.13 -19.83 -25.27
N LEU A 1005 -4.88 -19.52 -24.03
CA LEU A 1005 -4.04 -20.28 -23.10
C LEU A 1005 -4.89 -20.90 -22.00
N SER A 1006 -4.45 -22.04 -21.43
CA SER A 1006 -5.14 -22.73 -20.34
C SER A 1006 -4.13 -23.22 -19.28
N LEU A 1007 -4.48 -23.02 -18.02
CA LEU A 1007 -3.65 -23.44 -16.89
C LEU A 1007 -4.51 -23.67 -15.63
N GLU A 1008 -3.86 -24.25 -14.62
CA GLU A 1008 -4.39 -24.31 -13.27
C GLU A 1008 -3.58 -23.37 -12.36
N ILE A 1009 -4.29 -22.58 -11.52
CA ILE A 1009 -3.70 -21.70 -10.51
C ILE A 1009 -4.03 -22.30 -9.14
N ALA A 1010 -3.00 -22.55 -8.33
CA ALA A 1010 -3.16 -23.12 -7.00
C ALA A 1010 -4.01 -22.19 -6.09
N ALA A 1011 -4.50 -22.74 -4.98
CA ALA A 1011 -5.24 -21.98 -3.99
C ALA A 1011 -4.45 -20.76 -3.50
N ARG A 1012 -5.12 -19.60 -3.40
CA ARG A 1012 -4.55 -18.33 -2.91
C ARG A 1012 -3.31 -17.83 -3.68
N ASP A 1013 -2.99 -18.41 -4.85
CA ASP A 1013 -1.78 -18.12 -5.62
C ASP A 1013 -2.06 -17.12 -6.76
N PHE A 1014 -1.04 -16.42 -7.17
CA PHE A 1014 -1.03 -15.59 -8.37
C PHE A 1014 -0.04 -16.16 -9.39
N VAL A 1015 -0.31 -15.89 -10.66
CA VAL A 1015 0.59 -16.28 -11.74
C VAL A 1015 0.95 -15.08 -12.61
N THR A 1016 2.20 -15.01 -13.00
CA THR A 1016 2.70 -14.10 -14.02
C THR A 1016 3.07 -14.93 -15.24
N LEU A 1017 2.49 -14.59 -16.37
CA LEU A 1017 2.64 -15.31 -17.63
C LEU A 1017 3.25 -14.39 -18.68
N ARG A 1018 4.28 -14.87 -19.37
CA ARG A 1018 4.78 -14.24 -20.59
C ARG A 1018 4.11 -14.88 -21.79
N LEU A 1019 3.51 -14.06 -22.63
CA LEU A 1019 2.84 -14.44 -23.87
C LEU A 1019 3.63 -13.90 -25.06
N VAL A 1020 4.08 -14.75 -25.92
CA VAL A 1020 4.65 -14.38 -27.22
C VAL A 1020 3.55 -14.55 -28.25
N THR A 1021 3.12 -13.48 -28.88
CA THR A 1021 2.07 -13.49 -29.89
C THR A 1021 2.66 -13.38 -31.30
N ALA A 1022 2.00 -13.97 -32.29
CA ALA A 1022 2.32 -13.68 -33.68
C ALA A 1022 2.10 -12.18 -33.98
N ASP A 1023 3.00 -11.59 -34.76
CA ASP A 1023 2.95 -10.17 -35.15
C ASP A 1023 1.64 -9.78 -35.85
#